data_3af15c56063c9af7dea21d23b6f1a468
#
_entry.id   3af15c56063c9af7dea21d23b6f1a468
#
_cell.length_a   1.000
_cell.length_b   1.000
_cell.length_c   1.000
_cell.angle_alpha   90.00
_cell.angle_beta   90.00
_cell.angle_gamma   90.00
#
_symmetry.space_group_name_H-M   'P 1'
#
loop_
_entity.id
_entity.type
_entity.pdbx_description
1 polymer ?
#
loop_
_entity_poly.entity_id
_entity_poly.type
_entity_poly.pdbx_seq_one_letter_code
_entity_poly.pdbx_strand_id
1 'polypeptide(L)'
;MLSIVMVTGMIPASFAADSGAKFQNGPYLLAPKTTSMVVVWESTEKVSSTIAYGTDENKLCDPIKVDINADAPDFKGKQMNLFHYKLDNLTPGTRYYYEVKLEGGETCKASFKTLSDKPDQIRLITLSDSHIFATRKELDQAIKEFDPDLLLHCGDMVEGTGAQAEQFSFWFQGKVDNDYIHSYPVVYSSGNHDQGGIYFDTYVYSIQDEEYGAEVEGDSSLNYAGLHIITMNSNPWGLFQMNSEATGQQADAATIKTIDNAMNWLKKDLATDAAKNADFRLIFMHHPVSDAYTKRYIPAVIEPGKVDLLLSGHTHSYARAVSSNPAVGAGTIYLTHQDARTYNKKGDFFYITSTPGSGVLDVKNYGATAEGQESKVANETLVAKDKQQLSWSDISISPNEVLYNGEVTVTAKVTNNGKGLAAAVIPVQDNGKTRYLYQFEDGVVTLDPGKSTTLTGTLRMETLGTHTLKLADKTATVNVKYRPATFDYTNIRTQQGNGTTSDMNSNVLHIKADIVNIGNDAGTGTAEFKVNGVTVGTRQYTLKSGESQTAEFAYTFDKAGKYEVTIGNAKPETVYIEGSIQGMPIVKDKSGNGNNAYIHGQPEFGTDDNGKQTLILDGKRDYIEIPDNGGYTPKDAMTGMIWANLPSAGTTKGGVSELTEQYVDLDGKGAIPDHNPLMVKGIGLGWGTPYMFRMAVRETGKVTYGVCLLDDNGEFSWNDGSDDNFGIKKDQWVQYTSAFDFATGGDSYENEIHSAHVDKPAFENAPIKTWEGEPMYIGLGFKNTLQTKRNRGMYHTMLPGAVSQARFYTSKLSEDEVTAVRNNPTSAGASKNSLKIWLDFENSNIETAGSHTTEWVAAAAAPTALSYNASFAGKASITATVQTSDDGKTVKEEKSAALTSGTGKIDLTGMANAKYVRVKTDFVSDLNSTESSVPVLNEYALTAGKT
;
A
#
# COMPACT_ATOMS: atom_id res chain seq x y z
N MET A 1 50.37 -23.80 8.50
CA MET A 1 49.65 -24.63 9.43
C MET A 1 48.17 -24.35 9.21
N LEU A 2 47.47 -25.28 8.66
CA LEU A 2 46.03 -25.18 8.42
C LEU A 2 45.35 -25.53 9.74
N SER A 3 44.83 -24.52 10.45
CA SER A 3 44.00 -24.76 11.62
C SER A 3 42.66 -25.26 11.12
N ILE A 4 42.42 -26.56 11.25
CA ILE A 4 41.06 -27.11 11.11
C ILE A 4 40.28 -26.62 12.34
N VAL A 5 39.46 -25.62 12.17
CA VAL A 5 38.39 -25.28 13.10
C VAL A 5 37.38 -26.39 12.94
N MET A 6 37.29 -27.30 13.90
CA MET A 6 36.13 -28.18 14.01
C MET A 6 34.93 -27.30 14.34
N VAL A 7 34.09 -27.00 13.35
CA VAL A 7 32.76 -26.50 13.57
C VAL A 7 31.98 -27.65 14.20
N THR A 8 31.84 -27.64 15.51
CA THR A 8 30.92 -28.53 16.22
C THR A 8 29.51 -27.97 16.06
N GLY A 9 28.94 -28.17 14.87
CA GLY A 9 27.57 -27.80 14.59
C GLY A 9 26.59 -28.45 15.58
N MET A 10 25.42 -27.82 15.75
CA MET A 10 24.31 -28.43 16.51
C MET A 10 23.96 -29.78 15.90
N ILE A 11 23.60 -30.73 16.73
CA ILE A 11 23.12 -32.04 16.26
C ILE A 11 21.72 -31.82 15.71
N PRO A 12 21.44 -32.24 14.47
CA PRO A 12 20.09 -32.17 13.91
C PRO A 12 19.10 -32.92 14.80
N ALA A 13 17.88 -32.39 14.96
CA ALA A 13 16.85 -33.08 15.69
C ALA A 13 16.56 -34.45 15.08
N SER A 14 16.43 -35.47 15.91
CA SER A 14 16.07 -36.81 15.45
C SER A 14 14.76 -37.25 16.06
N PHE A 15 13.88 -37.79 15.21
CA PHE A 15 12.58 -38.35 15.60
C PHE A 15 12.60 -39.86 15.45
N ALA A 16 12.23 -40.59 16.51
CA ALA A 16 11.97 -42.01 16.42
C ALA A 16 10.47 -42.20 16.24
N ALA A 17 10.05 -42.81 15.12
CA ALA A 17 8.67 -43.11 14.83
C ALA A 17 8.15 -44.29 15.63
N ASP A 18 7.10 -44.02 16.42
CA ASP A 18 6.25 -45.08 17.04
C ASP A 18 4.82 -44.93 16.47
N SER A 19 4.03 -45.98 16.51
CA SER A 19 2.66 -46.03 15.92
C SER A 19 1.59 -45.36 16.81
N GLY A 20 1.96 -44.29 17.53
CA GLY A 20 1.09 -43.62 18.52
C GLY A 20 0.98 -42.09 18.28
N ALA A 21 0.82 -41.36 19.39
CA ALA A 21 0.74 -39.91 19.41
C ALA A 21 1.95 -39.25 18.70
N LYS A 22 1.71 -38.22 17.92
CA LYS A 22 2.75 -37.49 17.16
C LYS A 22 2.88 -36.07 17.67
N PHE A 23 4.03 -35.48 17.42
CA PHE A 23 4.19 -34.03 17.58
C PHE A 23 3.41 -33.31 16.50
N GLN A 24 2.45 -32.47 16.90
CA GLN A 24 1.78 -31.52 16.04
C GLN A 24 2.72 -30.35 15.77
N ASN A 25 3.30 -29.81 16.85
CA ASN A 25 4.27 -28.71 16.81
C ASN A 25 5.43 -29.02 17.75
N GLY A 26 6.62 -28.55 17.43
CA GLY A 26 7.81 -28.61 18.25
C GLY A 26 8.47 -30.01 18.39
N PRO A 27 9.33 -30.17 19.37
CA PRO A 27 9.73 -29.18 20.39
C PRO A 27 10.39 -27.95 19.79
N TYR A 28 10.09 -26.75 20.31
CA TYR A 28 10.76 -25.50 19.96
C TYR A 28 11.19 -24.74 21.21
N LEU A 29 12.10 -23.78 21.07
CA LEU A 29 12.77 -23.12 22.17
C LEU A 29 12.34 -21.66 22.29
N LEU A 30 11.90 -21.26 23.50
CA LEU A 30 11.50 -19.89 23.83
C LEU A 30 12.27 -19.33 25.02
N ALA A 31 12.19 -18.03 25.20
CA ALA A 31 12.68 -17.28 26.37
C ALA A 31 14.11 -17.64 26.80
N PRO A 32 15.10 -17.60 25.89
CA PRO A 32 16.47 -17.94 26.21
C PRO A 32 17.08 -16.99 27.22
N LYS A 33 17.79 -17.58 28.22
CA LYS A 33 18.61 -16.86 29.19
C LYS A 33 19.93 -17.58 29.35
N THR A 34 20.86 -17.00 30.10
CA THR A 34 22.14 -17.64 30.38
C THR A 34 22.00 -18.88 31.23
N THR A 35 20.95 -18.95 32.05
CA THR A 35 20.72 -20.04 33.03
C THR A 35 19.41 -20.77 32.90
N SER A 36 18.62 -20.44 31.85
CA SER A 36 17.35 -21.13 31.61
C SER A 36 16.97 -21.13 30.13
N MET A 37 16.06 -22.05 29.78
CA MET A 37 15.45 -22.22 28.45
C MET A 37 14.07 -22.83 28.63
N VAL A 38 13.08 -22.35 27.85
CA VAL A 38 11.77 -23.01 27.82
C VAL A 38 11.69 -23.88 26.58
N VAL A 39 11.29 -25.14 26.77
CA VAL A 39 10.99 -26.09 25.69
C VAL A 39 9.49 -26.23 25.57
N VAL A 40 8.95 -26.02 24.36
CA VAL A 40 7.50 -26.06 24.09
C VAL A 40 7.21 -27.09 23.01
N TRP A 41 6.15 -27.87 23.18
CA TRP A 41 5.69 -28.84 22.18
C TRP A 41 4.19 -29.09 22.27
N GLU A 42 3.60 -29.54 21.19
CA GLU A 42 2.18 -29.90 21.09
C GLU A 42 2.02 -31.30 20.52
N SER A 43 1.11 -32.06 21.11
CA SER A 43 0.77 -33.44 20.69
C SER A 43 -0.53 -33.46 19.87
N THR A 44 -0.58 -34.32 18.84
CA THR A 44 -1.82 -34.60 18.10
C THR A 44 -2.92 -35.22 18.95
N GLU A 45 -2.56 -35.88 20.10
CA GLU A 45 -3.49 -36.58 20.98
C GLU A 45 -3.24 -36.17 22.42
N LYS A 46 -4.27 -36.30 23.24
CA LYS A 46 -4.18 -36.05 24.68
C LYS A 46 -3.45 -37.22 25.39
N VAL A 47 -2.15 -37.10 25.53
CA VAL A 47 -1.26 -38.07 26.15
C VAL A 47 -0.41 -37.43 27.25
N SER A 48 0.23 -38.24 28.11
CA SER A 48 1.30 -37.75 29.00
C SER A 48 2.60 -37.51 28.18
N SER A 49 3.44 -36.62 28.67
CA SER A 49 4.75 -36.42 28.10
C SER A 49 5.84 -36.34 29.14
N THR A 50 7.09 -36.62 28.74
CA THR A 50 8.26 -36.50 29.61
C THR A 50 9.36 -35.70 28.87
N ILE A 51 10.17 -34.99 29.66
CA ILE A 51 11.40 -34.36 29.22
C ILE A 51 12.59 -34.84 30.06
N ALA A 52 13.72 -35.11 29.39
CA ALA A 52 14.98 -35.40 30.06
C ALA A 52 16.08 -34.54 29.42
N TYR A 53 17.07 -34.05 30.17
CA TYR A 53 18.12 -33.22 29.66
C TYR A 53 19.45 -33.38 30.40
N GLY A 54 20.53 -32.96 29.80
CA GLY A 54 21.86 -33.05 30.38
C GLY A 54 22.95 -32.49 29.48
N THR A 55 24.17 -32.40 29.99
CA THR A 55 25.31 -31.89 29.20
C THR A 55 26.06 -33.00 28.42
N ASP A 56 25.67 -34.26 28.61
CA ASP A 56 26.15 -35.43 27.89
C ASP A 56 24.95 -36.10 27.20
N GLU A 57 25.01 -36.29 25.92
CA GLU A 57 23.93 -36.88 25.10
C GLU A 57 23.53 -38.29 25.62
N ASN A 58 24.51 -39.04 26.12
CA ASN A 58 24.31 -40.40 26.60
C ASN A 58 23.94 -40.48 28.11
N LYS A 59 23.90 -39.31 28.79
CA LYS A 59 23.65 -39.23 30.21
C LYS A 59 22.73 -38.07 30.56
N LEU A 60 21.44 -38.24 30.24
CA LEU A 60 20.41 -37.29 30.61
C LEU A 60 19.91 -37.53 32.06
N CYS A 61 19.25 -36.56 32.67
CA CYS A 61 18.59 -36.75 33.95
C CYS A 61 17.46 -37.80 33.85
N ASP A 62 16.91 -38.24 34.97
CA ASP A 62 15.70 -39.06 34.95
C ASP A 62 14.56 -38.30 34.25
N PRO A 63 13.69 -38.99 33.45
CA PRO A 63 12.60 -38.37 32.76
C PRO A 63 11.63 -37.65 33.72
N ILE A 64 11.41 -36.36 33.45
CA ILE A 64 10.52 -35.49 34.20
C ILE A 64 9.16 -35.52 33.51
N LYS A 65 8.09 -35.83 34.22
CA LYS A 65 6.74 -35.77 33.69
C LYS A 65 6.29 -34.34 33.52
N VAL A 66 5.71 -34.07 32.36
CA VAL A 66 5.12 -32.75 32.02
C VAL A 66 3.65 -32.95 31.70
N ASP A 67 2.81 -32.19 32.38
CA ASP A 67 1.38 -32.24 32.15
C ASP A 67 1.00 -31.21 31.04
N ILE A 68 -0.13 -31.45 30.36
CA ILE A 68 -0.68 -30.53 29.38
C ILE A 68 -0.96 -29.19 30.07
N ASN A 69 -0.63 -28.09 29.42
CA ASN A 69 -0.95 -26.76 29.89
C ASN A 69 -2.47 -26.62 30.02
N ALA A 70 -2.94 -26.51 31.25
CA ALA A 70 -4.38 -26.45 31.55
C ALA A 70 -5.02 -25.14 31.05
N ASP A 71 -4.22 -24.12 30.83
CA ASP A 71 -4.64 -22.82 30.33
C ASP A 71 -4.63 -22.74 28.78
N ALA A 72 -4.18 -23.82 28.10
CA ALA A 72 -4.23 -23.88 26.65
C ALA A 72 -5.70 -23.84 26.19
N PRO A 73 -6.07 -22.84 25.34
CA PRO A 73 -7.47 -22.60 25.06
C PRO A 73 -8.14 -23.71 24.25
N ASP A 74 -9.43 -23.92 24.52
CA ASP A 74 -10.29 -24.73 23.69
C ASP A 74 -10.88 -23.88 22.56
N PHE A 75 -10.34 -24.00 21.37
CA PHE A 75 -10.85 -23.28 20.21
C PHE A 75 -11.74 -24.20 19.36
N LYS A 76 -13.00 -23.81 19.19
CA LYS A 76 -14.05 -24.59 18.46
C LYS A 76 -14.23 -26.02 18.99
N GLY A 77 -14.13 -26.22 20.29
CA GLY A 77 -14.29 -27.54 20.92
C GLY A 77 -13.10 -28.48 20.71
N LYS A 78 -11.96 -27.99 20.24
CA LYS A 78 -10.73 -28.77 20.11
C LYS A 78 -9.68 -28.23 21.06
N GLN A 79 -9.48 -28.96 22.15
CA GLN A 79 -8.45 -28.62 23.14
C GLN A 79 -7.05 -28.76 22.52
N MET A 80 -6.20 -27.75 22.69
CA MET A 80 -4.80 -27.85 22.36
C MET A 80 -4.06 -28.69 23.37
N ASN A 81 -3.28 -29.67 22.92
CA ASN A 81 -2.46 -30.51 23.77
C ASN A 81 -1.04 -29.92 23.86
N LEU A 82 -0.95 -28.69 24.34
CA LEU A 82 0.30 -27.94 24.45
C LEU A 82 1.00 -28.25 25.77
N PHE A 83 2.29 -28.42 25.71
CA PHE A 83 3.20 -28.60 26.83
C PHE A 83 4.29 -27.54 26.79
N HIS A 84 4.73 -27.08 27.93
CA HIS A 84 5.98 -26.36 28.06
C HIS A 84 6.70 -26.76 29.35
N TYR A 85 8.02 -26.70 29.32
CA TYR A 85 8.84 -26.96 30.47
C TYR A 85 10.05 -26.05 30.53
N LYS A 86 10.20 -25.35 31.64
CA LYS A 86 11.34 -24.48 31.88
C LYS A 86 12.50 -25.30 32.43
N LEU A 87 13.60 -25.29 31.72
CA LEU A 87 14.88 -25.82 32.18
C LEU A 87 15.61 -24.70 32.91
N ASP A 88 15.76 -24.87 34.25
CA ASP A 88 16.38 -23.88 35.13
C ASP A 88 17.75 -24.35 35.63
N ASN A 89 18.51 -23.43 36.23
CA ASN A 89 19.83 -23.68 36.80
C ASN A 89 20.84 -24.24 35.81
N LEU A 90 20.70 -23.84 34.55
CA LEU A 90 21.63 -24.22 33.51
C LEU A 90 22.94 -23.43 33.63
N THR A 91 24.02 -24.00 33.11
CA THR A 91 25.34 -23.35 33.06
C THR A 91 25.40 -22.44 31.81
N PRO A 92 25.83 -21.17 31.92
CA PRO A 92 25.97 -20.28 30.81
C PRO A 92 26.92 -20.82 29.72
N GLY A 93 26.60 -20.50 28.45
CA GLY A 93 27.43 -20.84 27.28
C GLY A 93 27.62 -22.36 27.08
N THR A 94 26.77 -23.17 27.66
CA THR A 94 26.91 -24.63 27.71
C THR A 94 25.90 -25.31 26.79
N ARG A 95 26.35 -26.34 26.08
CA ARG A 95 25.46 -27.17 25.27
C ARG A 95 24.73 -28.15 26.19
N TYR A 96 23.40 -28.22 26.01
CA TYR A 96 22.51 -29.18 26.63
C TYR A 96 21.86 -30.03 25.55
N TYR A 97 21.80 -31.33 25.83
CA TYR A 97 21.03 -32.30 25.06
C TYR A 97 19.71 -32.53 25.77
N TYR A 98 18.62 -32.69 25.02
CA TYR A 98 17.32 -33.00 25.62
C TYR A 98 16.57 -34.04 24.79
N GLU A 99 15.69 -34.76 25.46
CA GLU A 99 14.77 -35.74 24.89
C GLU A 99 13.36 -35.42 25.39
N VAL A 100 12.43 -35.22 24.45
CA VAL A 100 10.99 -35.13 24.74
C VAL A 100 10.32 -36.37 24.19
N LYS A 101 9.53 -37.04 25.05
CA LYS A 101 8.83 -38.26 24.68
C LYS A 101 7.35 -38.17 24.98
N LEU A 102 6.52 -38.46 23.97
CA LEU A 102 5.08 -38.66 24.14
C LEU A 102 4.79 -40.10 24.58
N GLU A 103 3.89 -40.28 25.54
CA GLU A 103 3.53 -41.62 26.03
C GLU A 103 2.86 -42.42 24.91
N GLY A 104 3.47 -43.59 24.58
CA GLY A 104 3.02 -44.44 23.48
C GLY A 104 3.18 -43.82 22.09
N GLY A 105 4.01 -42.79 21.95
CA GLY A 105 4.15 -42.04 20.72
C GLY A 105 5.60 -41.62 20.38
N GLU A 106 5.72 -40.58 19.56
CA GLU A 106 7.01 -40.08 19.05
C GLU A 106 7.96 -39.60 20.16
N THR A 107 9.24 -39.72 19.89
CA THR A 107 10.33 -39.18 20.72
C THR A 107 11.16 -38.22 19.86
N CYS A 108 11.42 -37.01 20.34
CA CYS A 108 12.32 -36.04 19.73
C CYS A 108 13.57 -35.89 20.62
N LYS A 109 14.75 -35.97 19.98
CA LYS A 109 16.05 -35.69 20.61
C LYS A 109 16.68 -34.51 19.87
N ALA A 110 17.15 -33.53 20.62
CA ALA A 110 17.84 -32.37 20.08
C ALA A 110 18.84 -31.79 21.11
N SER A 111 19.51 -30.72 20.73
CA SER A 111 20.41 -30.01 21.63
C SER A 111 20.29 -28.52 21.44
N PHE A 112 20.52 -27.74 22.46
CA PHE A 112 20.64 -26.29 22.38
C PHE A 112 21.86 -25.80 23.18
N LYS A 113 22.24 -24.54 22.96
CA LYS A 113 23.27 -23.88 23.76
C LYS A 113 22.64 -22.73 24.57
N THR A 114 22.91 -22.67 25.85
CA THR A 114 22.51 -21.51 26.67
C THR A 114 23.27 -20.26 26.23
N LEU A 115 22.67 -19.10 26.42
CA LEU A 115 23.36 -17.83 26.21
C LEU A 115 24.60 -17.77 27.10
N SER A 116 25.69 -17.20 26.58
CA SER A 116 26.96 -17.07 27.32
C SER A 116 27.00 -15.75 28.08
N ASP A 117 27.51 -15.79 29.33
CA ASP A 117 27.77 -14.56 30.07
C ASP A 117 28.92 -13.75 29.47
N LYS A 118 29.81 -14.41 28.74
CA LYS A 118 31.03 -13.82 28.14
C LYS A 118 31.35 -14.47 26.80
N PRO A 119 30.50 -14.23 25.76
CA PRO A 119 30.82 -14.77 24.44
C PRO A 119 32.03 -14.05 23.84
N ASP A 120 32.79 -14.75 23.03
CA ASP A 120 33.88 -14.14 22.24
C ASP A 120 33.28 -13.21 21.15
N GLN A 121 32.14 -13.59 20.63
CA GLN A 121 31.38 -12.83 19.65
C GLN A 121 29.88 -13.08 19.85
N ILE A 122 29.09 -12.02 19.80
CA ILE A 122 27.64 -12.08 19.75
C ILE A 122 27.20 -12.33 18.31
N ARG A 123 26.23 -13.22 18.07
CA ARG A 123 25.70 -13.55 16.76
C ARG A 123 24.18 -13.64 16.84
N LEU A 124 23.50 -12.77 16.14
CA LEU A 124 22.04 -12.80 16.04
C LEU A 124 21.62 -12.94 14.58
N ILE A 125 20.54 -13.65 14.30
CA ILE A 125 19.82 -13.59 13.04
C ILE A 125 18.48 -12.93 13.32
N THR A 126 18.09 -11.96 12.49
CA THR A 126 16.79 -11.32 12.57
C THR A 126 16.05 -11.45 11.24
N LEU A 127 14.75 -11.67 11.30
CA LEU A 127 13.87 -11.85 10.15
C LEU A 127 12.48 -11.31 10.44
N SER A 128 11.71 -11.07 9.40
CA SER A 128 10.31 -10.61 9.46
C SER A 128 9.52 -11.12 8.27
N ASP A 129 8.19 -11.02 8.36
CA ASP A 129 7.30 -11.28 7.23
C ASP A 129 7.59 -12.64 6.58
N SER A 130 7.79 -13.67 7.41
CA SER A 130 8.06 -15.03 6.94
C SER A 130 6.82 -15.63 6.31
N HIS A 131 5.65 -15.25 6.78
CA HIS A 131 4.39 -15.85 6.38
C HIS A 131 4.48 -17.39 6.34
N ILE A 132 3.54 -18.08 5.80
CA ILE A 132 3.64 -19.55 5.64
C ILE A 132 4.61 -19.97 4.53
N PHE A 133 5.12 -19.01 3.77
CA PHE A 133 5.98 -19.23 2.59
C PHE A 133 7.46 -18.91 2.84
N ALA A 134 7.88 -18.90 4.11
CA ALA A 134 9.27 -18.57 4.46
C ALA A 134 10.30 -19.39 3.66
N THR A 135 11.42 -18.78 3.34
CA THR A 135 12.65 -19.40 2.80
C THR A 135 13.29 -20.33 3.82
N ARG A 136 12.61 -21.41 4.17
CA ARG A 136 13.03 -22.28 5.27
C ARG A 136 14.39 -22.89 5.00
N LYS A 137 14.63 -23.36 3.79
CA LYS A 137 15.87 -24.02 3.40
C LYS A 137 17.07 -23.08 3.44
N GLU A 138 16.91 -21.88 2.91
CA GLU A 138 17.97 -20.86 2.87
C GLU A 138 18.25 -20.32 4.28
N LEU A 139 17.20 -20.11 5.08
CA LEU A 139 17.33 -19.72 6.47
C LEU A 139 17.99 -20.84 7.29
N ASP A 140 17.60 -22.10 7.09
CA ASP A 140 18.22 -23.26 7.73
C ASP A 140 19.72 -23.37 7.39
N GLN A 141 20.08 -23.17 6.14
CA GLN A 141 21.49 -23.12 5.72
C GLN A 141 22.25 -21.98 6.41
N ALA A 142 21.66 -20.77 6.44
CA ALA A 142 22.27 -19.60 7.07
C ALA A 142 22.48 -19.82 8.59
N ILE A 143 21.48 -20.38 9.27
CA ILE A 143 21.56 -20.68 10.70
C ILE A 143 22.68 -21.70 10.96
N LYS A 144 22.78 -22.75 10.17
CA LYS A 144 23.84 -23.76 10.28
C LYS A 144 25.24 -23.19 9.98
N GLU A 145 25.32 -22.25 9.04
CA GLU A 145 26.59 -21.61 8.65
C GLU A 145 27.04 -20.57 9.70
N PHE A 146 26.12 -19.73 10.17
CA PHE A 146 26.45 -18.62 11.06
C PHE A 146 26.41 -18.98 12.53
N ASP A 147 25.80 -20.08 12.92
CA ASP A 147 25.67 -20.58 14.30
C ASP A 147 25.26 -19.44 15.28
N PRO A 148 24.08 -18.82 15.10
CA PRO A 148 23.66 -17.68 15.92
C PRO A 148 23.39 -18.10 17.36
N ASP A 149 23.56 -17.16 18.30
CA ASP A 149 23.21 -17.38 19.69
C ASP A 149 21.68 -17.43 19.90
N LEU A 150 20.95 -16.59 19.14
CA LEU A 150 19.48 -16.57 19.08
C LEU A 150 18.97 -15.89 17.81
N LEU A 151 17.68 -16.12 17.54
CA LEU A 151 16.96 -15.46 16.45
C LEU A 151 15.95 -14.47 17.01
N LEU A 152 15.71 -13.37 16.26
CA LEU A 152 14.65 -12.40 16.54
C LEU A 152 13.67 -12.40 15.34
N HIS A 153 12.38 -12.60 15.58
CA HIS A 153 11.35 -12.58 14.56
C HIS A 153 10.45 -11.34 14.73
N CYS A 154 10.46 -10.45 13.75
CA CYS A 154 9.77 -9.16 13.80
C CYS A 154 8.29 -9.22 13.35
N GLY A 155 7.64 -10.39 13.44
CA GLY A 155 6.21 -10.53 13.16
C GLY A 155 5.86 -11.00 11.76
N ASP A 156 4.56 -11.21 11.54
CA ASP A 156 3.96 -11.80 10.33
C ASP A 156 4.51 -13.19 10.00
N MET A 157 4.26 -14.13 10.93
CA MET A 157 4.60 -15.54 10.75
C MET A 157 3.61 -16.25 9.84
N VAL A 158 2.36 -15.83 9.85
CA VAL A 158 1.25 -16.43 9.10
C VAL A 158 0.80 -15.52 7.94
N GLU A 159 0.16 -16.11 6.92
CA GLU A 159 -0.30 -15.35 5.73
C GLU A 159 -1.71 -14.80 5.91
N GLY A 160 -2.59 -15.55 6.57
CA GLY A 160 -3.97 -15.18 6.81
C GLY A 160 -4.15 -14.33 8.05
N THR A 161 -5.10 -14.75 8.87
CA THR A 161 -5.30 -14.18 10.20
C THR A 161 -4.80 -15.15 11.26
N GLY A 162 -4.35 -14.66 12.41
CA GLY A 162 -3.93 -15.48 13.54
C GLY A 162 -5.02 -16.41 14.10
N ALA A 163 -6.18 -16.49 13.46
CA ALA A 163 -7.27 -17.41 13.78
C ALA A 163 -7.10 -18.84 13.25
N GLN A 164 -6.04 -19.12 12.47
CA GLN A 164 -5.81 -20.42 11.83
C GLN A 164 -4.60 -21.12 12.45
N ALA A 165 -4.84 -22.07 13.35
CA ALA A 165 -3.77 -22.82 14.03
C ALA A 165 -2.84 -23.55 13.05
N GLU A 166 -3.38 -24.03 11.94
CA GLU A 166 -2.64 -24.77 10.91
C GLU A 166 -1.51 -23.95 10.30
N GLN A 167 -1.69 -22.64 10.19
CA GLN A 167 -0.66 -21.75 9.64
C GLN A 167 0.53 -21.62 10.58
N PHE A 168 0.31 -21.57 11.89
CA PHE A 168 1.40 -21.58 12.88
C PHE A 168 2.19 -22.88 12.86
N SER A 169 1.53 -24.01 12.50
CA SER A 169 2.22 -25.28 12.37
C SER A 169 3.25 -25.29 11.23
N PHE A 170 3.10 -24.46 10.20
CA PHE A 170 4.16 -24.32 9.19
C PHE A 170 5.48 -23.83 9.80
N TRP A 171 5.42 -22.99 10.80
CA TRP A 171 6.60 -22.53 11.52
C TRP A 171 7.02 -23.47 12.64
N PHE A 172 6.08 -23.87 13.52
CA PHE A 172 6.40 -24.62 14.74
C PHE A 172 6.50 -26.13 14.55
N GLN A 173 6.22 -26.68 13.38
CA GLN A 173 6.23 -28.10 13.14
C GLN A 173 7.64 -28.73 13.30
N GLY A 174 8.69 -27.97 13.01
CA GLY A 174 10.08 -28.42 13.15
C GLY A 174 10.47 -29.58 12.23
N LYS A 175 9.72 -29.79 11.15
CA LYS A 175 9.99 -30.84 10.16
C LYS A 175 10.56 -30.16 8.93
N VAL A 176 11.21 -30.89 8.08
CA VAL A 176 11.89 -30.49 6.83
C VAL A 176 12.05 -28.97 6.62
N ASP A 177 13.29 -28.50 6.50
CA ASP A 177 13.69 -27.11 6.24
C ASP A 177 13.45 -26.09 7.38
N ASN A 178 13.00 -26.52 8.57
CA ASN A 178 12.96 -25.68 9.77
C ASN A 178 13.25 -26.45 11.07
N ASP A 179 14.06 -27.50 10.99
CA ASP A 179 14.49 -28.29 12.14
C ASP A 179 15.39 -27.51 13.12
N TYR A 180 15.89 -26.35 12.71
CA TYR A 180 16.66 -25.45 13.55
C TYR A 180 15.88 -24.95 14.78
N ILE A 181 14.56 -24.88 14.76
CA ILE A 181 13.76 -24.45 15.92
C ILE A 181 13.94 -25.35 17.15
N HIS A 182 14.35 -26.59 16.94
CA HIS A 182 14.66 -27.50 18.03
C HIS A 182 15.98 -27.17 18.75
N SER A 183 16.84 -26.40 18.12
CA SER A 183 18.21 -26.16 18.57
C SER A 183 18.55 -24.69 18.80
N TYR A 184 17.88 -23.78 18.12
CA TYR A 184 18.11 -22.35 18.23
C TYR A 184 16.87 -21.63 18.78
N PRO A 185 17.00 -20.90 19.88
CA PRO A 185 15.86 -20.18 20.44
C PRO A 185 15.49 -18.97 19.58
N VAL A 186 14.19 -18.70 19.52
CA VAL A 186 13.65 -17.52 18.84
C VAL A 186 12.90 -16.65 19.84
N VAL A 187 13.11 -15.35 19.77
CA VAL A 187 12.30 -14.34 20.48
C VAL A 187 11.41 -13.65 19.44
N TYR A 188 10.12 -13.55 19.73
CA TYR A 188 9.12 -13.12 18.76
C TYR A 188 8.47 -11.80 19.15
N SER A 189 8.18 -10.99 18.15
CA SER A 189 7.17 -9.94 18.15
C SER A 189 6.01 -10.33 17.24
N SER A 190 4.78 -9.95 17.54
CA SER A 190 3.64 -10.24 16.64
C SER A 190 3.52 -9.20 15.55
N GLY A 191 3.12 -9.65 14.35
CA GLY A 191 2.69 -8.80 13.25
C GLY A 191 1.17 -8.73 13.14
N ASN A 192 0.68 -7.95 12.18
CA ASN A 192 -0.75 -7.78 11.98
C ASN A 192 -1.43 -9.06 11.44
N HIS A 193 -0.71 -9.92 10.74
CA HIS A 193 -1.22 -11.22 10.31
C HIS A 193 -1.28 -12.24 11.44
N ASP A 194 -0.47 -12.09 12.49
CA ASP A 194 -0.46 -12.99 13.63
C ASP A 194 -1.65 -12.77 14.57
N GLN A 195 -2.36 -11.65 14.43
CA GLN A 195 -3.54 -11.31 15.23
C GLN A 195 -4.85 -11.90 14.69
N GLY A 196 -5.93 -11.72 15.45
CA GLY A 196 -7.27 -12.17 15.09
C GLY A 196 -7.65 -13.53 15.67
N GLY A 197 -6.79 -14.11 16.50
CA GLY A 197 -7.02 -15.37 17.22
C GLY A 197 -6.17 -15.47 18.47
N ILE A 198 -6.31 -16.59 19.16
CA ILE A 198 -5.62 -16.88 20.42
C ILE A 198 -4.28 -17.60 20.23
N TYR A 199 -3.95 -18.00 19.01
CA TYR A 199 -2.88 -18.96 18.78
C TYR A 199 -1.48 -18.38 18.97
N PHE A 200 -1.24 -17.15 18.47
CA PHE A 200 0.06 -16.52 18.67
C PHE A 200 0.34 -16.32 20.17
N ASP A 201 -0.66 -15.84 20.90
CA ASP A 201 -0.59 -15.68 22.34
C ASP A 201 -0.32 -17.01 23.04
N THR A 202 -1.04 -18.06 22.66
CA THR A 202 -0.89 -19.40 23.24
C THR A 202 0.48 -20.04 22.96
N TYR A 203 0.96 -19.96 21.72
CA TYR A 203 2.24 -20.57 21.34
C TYR A 203 3.45 -19.76 21.78
N VAL A 204 3.31 -18.45 21.97
CA VAL A 204 4.43 -17.54 22.18
C VAL A 204 4.24 -16.65 23.41
N TYR A 205 3.31 -15.68 23.36
CA TYR A 205 3.28 -14.58 24.33
C TYR A 205 2.98 -15.04 25.75
N SER A 206 2.03 -15.92 25.98
CA SER A 206 1.73 -16.43 27.32
C SER A 206 2.96 -17.01 28.02
N ILE A 207 3.91 -17.57 27.27
CA ILE A 207 5.14 -18.16 27.78
C ILE A 207 6.27 -17.12 27.82
N GLN A 208 6.46 -16.40 26.73
CA GLN A 208 7.56 -15.43 26.60
C GLN A 208 7.40 -14.26 27.58
N ASP A 209 6.18 -13.74 27.71
CA ASP A 209 5.85 -12.62 28.59
C ASP A 209 5.97 -13.00 30.07
N GLU A 210 5.50 -14.21 30.45
CA GLU A 210 5.69 -14.73 31.81
C GLU A 210 7.18 -14.81 32.15
N GLU A 211 7.97 -15.38 31.25
CA GLU A 211 9.41 -15.59 31.51
C GLU A 211 10.22 -14.30 31.55
N TYR A 212 9.82 -13.30 30.78
CA TYR A 212 10.49 -11.98 30.79
C TYR A 212 9.84 -10.98 31.73
N GLY A 213 8.70 -11.33 32.33
CA GLY A 213 7.99 -10.49 33.30
C GLY A 213 7.36 -9.26 32.63
N ALA A 214 6.74 -9.45 31.48
CA ALA A 214 6.06 -8.39 30.74
C ALA A 214 4.91 -7.78 31.55
N GLU A 215 4.87 -6.45 31.67
CA GLU A 215 3.76 -5.70 32.25
C GLU A 215 2.68 -5.36 31.22
N VAL A 216 3.05 -5.40 29.93
CA VAL A 216 2.19 -5.15 28.78
C VAL A 216 2.39 -6.30 27.80
N GLU A 217 1.32 -6.83 27.28
CA GLU A 217 1.33 -7.99 26.38
C GLU A 217 2.25 -7.76 25.17
N GLY A 218 3.23 -8.65 25.01
CA GLY A 218 4.21 -8.61 23.92
C GLY A 218 5.30 -7.55 24.08
N ASP A 219 5.30 -6.77 25.18
CA ASP A 219 6.33 -5.78 25.47
C ASP A 219 7.25 -6.32 26.57
N SER A 220 8.45 -6.73 26.21
CA SER A 220 9.41 -7.33 27.14
C SER A 220 10.86 -7.01 26.77
N SER A 221 11.80 -7.30 27.66
CA SER A 221 13.22 -7.12 27.39
C SER A 221 14.09 -8.28 27.85
N LEU A 222 15.17 -8.50 27.11
CA LEU A 222 16.19 -9.50 27.37
C LEU A 222 17.56 -8.83 27.41
N ASN A 223 18.40 -9.17 28.41
CA ASN A 223 19.77 -8.73 28.48
C ASN A 223 20.73 -9.84 28.06
N TYR A 224 21.59 -9.57 27.07
CA TYR A 224 22.57 -10.52 26.58
C TYR A 224 23.91 -9.86 26.23
N ALA A 225 24.94 -10.18 26.94
CA ALA A 225 26.34 -9.83 26.66
C ALA A 225 26.57 -8.33 26.30
N GLY A 226 25.94 -7.44 27.03
CA GLY A 226 25.99 -6.00 26.76
C GLY A 226 24.91 -5.46 25.79
N LEU A 227 24.08 -6.34 25.23
CA LEU A 227 22.89 -5.95 24.52
C LEU A 227 21.69 -5.89 25.47
N HIS A 228 20.89 -4.84 25.34
CA HIS A 228 19.56 -4.72 25.90
C HIS A 228 18.57 -4.81 24.74
N ILE A 229 17.93 -5.98 24.59
CA ILE A 229 17.06 -6.33 23.47
C ILE A 229 15.62 -6.20 23.92
N ILE A 230 14.84 -5.40 23.24
CA ILE A 230 13.47 -5.03 23.58
C ILE A 230 12.54 -5.54 22.49
N THR A 231 11.54 -6.30 22.88
CA THR A 231 10.42 -6.71 22.04
C THR A 231 9.25 -5.77 22.27
N MET A 232 8.59 -5.34 21.21
CA MET A 232 7.38 -4.52 21.30
C MET A 232 6.27 -5.05 20.40
N ASN A 233 5.05 -5.09 20.95
CA ASN A 233 3.84 -5.33 20.16
C ASN A 233 3.38 -4.03 19.51
N SER A 234 3.72 -3.86 18.22
CA SER A 234 3.39 -2.66 17.47
C SER A 234 1.99 -2.64 16.85
N ASN A 235 1.22 -3.72 16.98
CA ASN A 235 -0.10 -3.84 16.37
C ASN A 235 -1.10 -2.76 16.80
N PRO A 236 -1.17 -2.33 18.08
CA PRO A 236 -2.13 -1.32 18.48
C PRO A 236 -2.02 0.00 17.71
N TRP A 237 -0.80 0.41 17.37
CA TRP A 237 -0.62 1.65 16.58
C TRP A 237 -0.50 1.41 15.08
N GLY A 238 0.06 0.30 14.63
CA GLY A 238 0.19 -0.04 13.23
C GLY A 238 -1.15 -0.23 12.54
N LEU A 239 -2.03 -1.03 13.11
CA LEU A 239 -3.39 -1.24 12.59
C LEU A 239 -4.25 0.03 12.66
N PHE A 240 -4.13 0.79 13.75
CA PHE A 240 -4.84 2.04 13.88
C PHE A 240 -4.44 3.03 12.78
N GLN A 241 -3.17 3.17 12.51
CA GLN A 241 -2.67 4.05 11.48
C GLN A 241 -3.29 3.75 10.12
N MET A 242 -3.26 2.50 9.67
CA MET A 242 -3.83 2.11 8.39
C MET A 242 -5.31 2.47 8.29
N ASN A 243 -6.08 2.24 9.35
CA ASN A 243 -7.51 2.53 9.38
C ASN A 243 -7.78 4.05 9.47
N SER A 244 -7.04 4.79 10.29
CA SER A 244 -7.27 6.22 10.49
C SER A 244 -6.85 7.05 9.28
N GLU A 245 -5.78 6.68 8.61
CA GLU A 245 -5.34 7.34 7.37
C GLU A 245 -6.35 7.13 6.25
N ALA A 246 -6.90 5.91 6.16
CA ALA A 246 -7.90 5.57 5.15
C ALA A 246 -9.25 6.28 5.36
N THR A 247 -9.69 6.39 6.60
CA THR A 247 -11.04 6.85 6.96
C THR A 247 -11.07 8.26 7.54
N GLY A 248 -9.92 8.83 7.90
CA GLY A 248 -9.82 10.10 8.65
C GLY A 248 -10.29 9.99 10.10
N GLN A 249 -10.51 8.77 10.59
CA GLN A 249 -10.93 8.55 11.97
C GLN A 249 -9.77 8.81 12.95
N GLN A 250 -10.11 9.34 14.10
CA GLN A 250 -9.15 9.44 15.20
C GLN A 250 -9.18 8.13 16.01
N ALA A 251 -8.03 7.75 16.61
CA ALA A 251 -7.99 6.62 17.53
C ALA A 251 -9.01 6.82 18.64
N ASP A 252 -9.69 5.76 18.98
CA ASP A 252 -10.53 5.78 20.18
C ASP A 252 -9.69 5.86 21.47
N ALA A 253 -10.34 6.17 22.57
CA ALA A 253 -9.66 6.35 23.84
C ALA A 253 -9.00 5.05 24.36
N ALA A 254 -9.52 3.88 23.99
CA ALA A 254 -8.97 2.60 24.40
C ALA A 254 -7.67 2.31 23.65
N THR A 255 -7.65 2.52 22.34
CA THR A 255 -6.45 2.39 21.51
C THR A 255 -5.34 3.35 21.94
N ILE A 256 -5.69 4.63 22.17
CA ILE A 256 -4.73 5.62 22.70
C ILE A 256 -4.13 5.15 24.03
N LYS A 257 -4.97 4.67 24.93
CA LYS A 257 -4.54 4.16 26.25
C LYS A 257 -3.59 2.97 26.11
N THR A 258 -3.86 2.05 25.19
CA THR A 258 -2.97 0.90 24.92
C THR A 258 -1.60 1.37 24.46
N ILE A 259 -1.57 2.30 23.51
CA ILE A 259 -0.31 2.88 23.00
C ILE A 259 0.43 3.61 24.11
N ASP A 260 -0.26 4.42 24.92
CA ASP A 260 0.36 5.15 26.04
C ASP A 260 0.93 4.18 27.10
N ASN A 261 0.26 3.05 27.36
CA ASN A 261 0.77 2.03 28.27
C ASN A 261 2.08 1.41 27.75
N ALA A 262 2.12 1.01 26.47
CA ALA A 262 3.32 0.47 25.85
C ALA A 262 4.48 1.48 25.87
N MET A 263 4.22 2.75 25.53
CA MET A 263 5.23 3.81 25.56
C MET A 263 5.70 4.14 26.99
N ASN A 264 4.82 4.11 27.97
CA ASN A 264 5.19 4.30 29.39
C ASN A 264 6.03 3.15 29.90
N TRP A 265 5.69 1.90 29.50
CA TRP A 265 6.49 0.73 29.80
C TRP A 265 7.90 0.87 29.19
N LEU A 266 7.99 1.15 27.87
CA LEU A 266 9.27 1.34 27.17
C LEU A 266 10.14 2.42 27.84
N LYS A 267 9.53 3.53 28.25
CA LYS A 267 10.23 4.59 28.99
C LYS A 267 10.80 4.12 30.33
N LYS A 268 10.05 3.30 31.07
CA LYS A 268 10.51 2.70 32.33
C LYS A 268 11.64 1.71 32.07
N ASP A 269 11.48 0.84 31.07
CA ASP A 269 12.49 -0.17 30.71
C ASP A 269 13.83 0.47 30.31
N LEU A 270 13.80 1.47 29.42
CA LEU A 270 14.97 2.23 29.01
C LEU A 270 15.62 3.03 30.16
N ALA A 271 14.88 3.26 31.25
CA ALA A 271 15.41 3.91 32.48
C ALA A 271 16.02 2.93 33.46
N THR A 272 15.95 1.63 33.24
CA THR A 272 16.57 0.61 34.10
C THR A 272 18.09 0.67 34.07
N ASP A 273 18.74 0.16 35.09
CA ASP A 273 20.20 0.08 35.13
C ASP A 273 20.74 -0.86 34.05
N ALA A 274 20.01 -1.92 33.71
CA ALA A 274 20.35 -2.84 32.64
C ALA A 274 20.42 -2.10 31.28
N ALA A 275 19.38 -1.36 30.92
CA ALA A 275 19.34 -0.58 29.69
C ALA A 275 20.40 0.53 29.66
N LYS A 276 20.60 1.27 30.78
CA LYS A 276 21.57 2.36 30.85
C LYS A 276 23.02 1.90 30.74
N ASN A 277 23.31 0.72 31.28
CA ASN A 277 24.67 0.14 31.27
C ASN A 277 24.93 -0.74 30.05
N ALA A 278 23.92 -1.02 29.23
CA ALA A 278 24.08 -1.76 27.99
C ALA A 278 25.02 -1.04 27.02
N ASP A 279 25.82 -1.80 26.28
CA ASP A 279 26.58 -1.28 25.16
C ASP A 279 25.65 -0.82 24.03
N PHE A 280 24.60 -1.59 23.76
CA PHE A 280 23.60 -1.26 22.74
C PHE A 280 22.19 -1.60 23.23
N ARG A 281 21.22 -0.78 22.85
CA ARG A 281 19.78 -0.96 23.04
C ARG A 281 19.14 -1.20 21.69
N LEU A 282 18.58 -2.39 21.52
CA LEU A 282 17.92 -2.83 20.31
C LEU A 282 16.43 -2.96 20.56
N ILE A 283 15.60 -2.38 19.71
CA ILE A 283 14.17 -2.65 19.67
C ILE A 283 13.88 -3.47 18.41
N PHE A 284 13.05 -4.49 18.53
CA PHE A 284 12.45 -5.12 17.36
C PHE A 284 10.93 -5.21 17.53
N MET A 285 10.23 -4.92 16.43
CA MET A 285 8.77 -4.87 16.35
C MET A 285 8.35 -5.04 14.90
N HIS A 286 7.05 -5.23 14.65
CA HIS A 286 6.60 -5.47 13.28
C HIS A 286 6.48 -4.20 12.43
N HIS A 287 5.69 -3.21 12.89
CA HIS A 287 5.45 -2.00 12.11
C HIS A 287 6.61 -1.02 12.16
N PRO A 288 7.08 -0.52 11.00
CA PRO A 288 8.17 0.45 10.97
C PRO A 288 7.72 1.82 11.47
N VAL A 289 8.70 2.60 11.85
CA VAL A 289 8.53 3.96 12.35
C VAL A 289 8.32 4.94 11.19
N SER A 290 7.30 4.77 10.38
CA SER A 290 7.13 5.55 9.15
C SER A 290 6.04 6.61 9.19
N ASP A 291 5.24 6.70 10.24
CA ASP A 291 4.01 7.49 10.24
C ASP A 291 3.96 8.63 11.25
N ALA A 292 2.91 9.45 11.15
CA ALA A 292 2.68 10.60 12.02
C ALA A 292 2.53 10.22 13.49
N TYR A 293 2.00 9.01 13.78
CA TYR A 293 1.75 8.57 15.15
C TYR A 293 3.03 8.11 15.83
N THR A 294 3.83 7.31 15.14
CA THR A 294 5.12 6.84 15.63
C THR A 294 6.13 7.98 15.69
N LYS A 295 6.10 8.91 14.73
CA LYS A 295 6.89 10.16 14.79
C LYS A 295 6.62 10.98 16.05
N ARG A 296 5.43 10.89 16.62
CA ARG A 296 5.09 11.54 17.87
C ARG A 296 5.81 10.95 19.08
N TYR A 297 5.94 9.62 19.13
CA TYR A 297 6.52 8.91 20.27
C TYR A 297 8.04 8.73 20.18
N ILE A 298 8.60 8.65 18.97
CA ILE A 298 10.03 8.50 18.74
C ILE A 298 10.83 9.60 19.42
N PRO A 299 10.58 10.89 19.16
CA PRO A 299 11.34 11.96 19.81
C PRO A 299 11.13 11.98 21.33
N ALA A 300 9.99 11.48 21.82
CA ALA A 300 9.66 11.53 23.23
C ALA A 300 10.22 10.37 24.05
N VAL A 301 10.46 9.20 23.45
CA VAL A 301 10.85 7.98 24.17
C VAL A 301 12.11 7.32 23.61
N ILE A 302 12.14 7.02 22.32
CA ILE A 302 13.21 6.22 21.70
C ILE A 302 14.54 6.97 21.70
N GLU A 303 14.54 8.20 21.23
CA GLU A 303 15.78 9.01 21.15
C GLU A 303 16.30 9.44 22.52
N PRO A 304 15.46 9.93 23.47
CA PRO A 304 15.94 10.18 24.83
C PRO A 304 16.45 8.93 25.55
N GLY A 305 15.85 7.78 25.27
CA GLY A 305 16.29 6.47 25.75
C GLY A 305 17.58 5.96 25.12
N LYS A 306 18.11 6.68 24.11
CA LYS A 306 19.33 6.34 23.39
C LYS A 306 19.30 4.96 22.76
N VAL A 307 18.18 4.60 22.16
CA VAL A 307 18.05 3.38 21.37
C VAL A 307 19.03 3.44 20.20
N ASP A 308 19.75 2.36 19.98
CA ASP A 308 20.84 2.32 19.00
C ASP A 308 20.35 1.79 17.66
N LEU A 309 19.50 0.73 17.70
CA LEU A 309 18.97 0.05 16.52
C LEU A 309 17.50 -0.30 16.74
N LEU A 310 16.67 -0.03 15.75
CA LEU A 310 15.30 -0.49 15.67
C LEU A 310 15.12 -1.32 14.40
N LEU A 311 14.61 -2.53 14.56
CA LEU A 311 14.33 -3.50 13.50
C LEU A 311 12.81 -3.62 13.31
N SER A 312 12.37 -3.66 12.07
CA SER A 312 10.96 -3.81 11.73
C SER A 312 10.74 -4.58 10.43
N GLY A 313 9.49 -4.90 10.12
CA GLY A 313 9.05 -5.55 8.89
C GLY A 313 7.88 -4.83 8.23
N HIS A 314 6.81 -5.57 7.94
CA HIS A 314 5.50 -5.09 7.48
C HIS A 314 5.45 -4.54 6.06
N THR A 315 6.40 -3.71 5.66
CA THR A 315 6.35 -3.02 4.34
C THR A 315 6.84 -3.87 3.18
N HIS A 316 7.38 -5.05 3.46
CA HIS A 316 7.99 -5.95 2.47
C HIS A 316 9.04 -5.25 1.58
N SER A 317 9.66 -4.22 2.11
CA SER A 317 10.65 -3.42 1.41
C SER A 317 11.80 -3.05 2.33
N TYR A 318 13.02 -3.38 1.91
CA TYR A 318 14.20 -2.98 2.66
C TYR A 318 14.29 -1.44 2.77
N ALA A 319 14.40 -0.96 3.99
CA ALA A 319 14.65 0.45 4.26
C ALA A 319 15.76 0.61 5.30
N ARG A 320 16.54 1.68 5.15
CA ARG A 320 17.60 2.08 6.07
C ARG A 320 17.51 3.58 6.33
N ALA A 321 17.32 3.96 7.57
CA ALA A 321 17.26 5.36 7.97
C ALA A 321 18.02 5.59 9.29
N VAL A 322 18.34 6.84 9.57
CA VAL A 322 18.94 7.27 10.85
C VAL A 322 18.13 8.43 11.39
N SER A 323 17.81 8.41 12.67
CA SER A 323 17.17 9.56 13.32
C SER A 323 18.07 10.79 13.25
N SER A 324 17.45 11.89 12.90
CA SER A 324 18.10 13.19 12.76
C SER A 324 17.63 14.23 13.77
N ASN A 325 16.83 13.82 14.78
CA ASN A 325 16.32 14.79 15.75
C ASN A 325 17.43 15.30 16.67
N PRO A 326 18.02 16.47 16.37
CA PRO A 326 19.16 16.97 17.11
C PRO A 326 18.81 17.46 18.51
N ALA A 327 17.52 17.67 18.81
CA ALA A 327 17.06 18.13 20.13
C ALA A 327 17.18 17.04 21.21
N VAL A 328 17.16 15.75 20.83
CA VAL A 328 17.16 14.61 21.77
C VAL A 328 18.32 13.64 21.54
N GLY A 329 19.26 13.95 20.66
CA GLY A 329 20.42 13.12 20.39
C GLY A 329 20.21 12.16 19.23
N ALA A 330 20.31 12.67 18.04
CA ALA A 330 20.24 11.93 16.79
C ALA A 330 21.12 10.68 16.78
N GLY A 331 20.72 9.65 16.06
CA GLY A 331 21.56 8.48 15.81
C GLY A 331 20.94 7.11 16.04
N THR A 332 19.64 7.01 16.37
CA THR A 332 18.93 5.72 16.28
C THR A 332 18.88 5.29 14.83
N ILE A 333 19.32 4.07 14.55
CA ILE A 333 19.28 3.49 13.21
C ILE A 333 18.00 2.67 13.09
N TYR A 334 17.26 2.86 12.00
CA TYR A 334 16.05 2.14 11.66
C TYR A 334 16.34 1.26 10.46
N LEU A 335 16.11 -0.05 10.60
CA LEU A 335 16.22 -1.03 9.52
C LEU A 335 14.90 -1.77 9.39
N THR A 336 14.37 -1.80 8.19
CA THR A 336 13.16 -2.55 7.86
C THR A 336 13.53 -3.73 6.97
N HIS A 337 13.04 -4.91 7.32
CA HIS A 337 13.18 -6.12 6.52
C HIS A 337 12.40 -6.01 5.22
N GLN A 338 12.92 -6.59 4.17
CA GLN A 338 12.19 -6.71 2.92
C GLN A 338 11.04 -7.72 3.07
N ASP A 339 11.32 -8.93 3.30
CA ASP A 339 10.52 -10.04 3.83
C ASP A 339 11.34 -11.34 3.75
N ALA A 340 10.95 -12.35 4.50
CA ALA A 340 11.61 -13.64 4.48
C ALA A 340 10.94 -14.65 3.52
N ARG A 341 10.12 -14.20 2.59
CA ARG A 341 9.36 -15.05 1.65
C ARG A 341 10.16 -15.46 0.42
N THR A 342 10.05 -16.74 0.04
CA THR A 342 10.79 -17.30 -1.11
C THR A 342 10.21 -16.95 -2.46
N TYR A 343 8.91 -16.73 -2.56
CA TYR A 343 8.26 -16.65 -3.86
C TYR A 343 8.67 -15.41 -4.68
N ASN A 344 9.11 -14.36 -4.01
CA ASN A 344 9.59 -13.14 -4.68
C ASN A 344 11.05 -13.21 -5.09
N LYS A 345 11.77 -14.28 -4.75
CA LYS A 345 13.23 -14.38 -4.96
C LYS A 345 14.03 -13.22 -4.35
N LYS A 346 13.49 -12.57 -3.30
CA LYS A 346 14.01 -11.34 -2.69
C LYS A 346 13.92 -11.34 -1.18
N GLY A 347 13.69 -12.50 -0.55
CA GLY A 347 13.67 -12.60 0.90
C GLY A 347 14.98 -12.14 1.51
N ASP A 348 14.93 -11.55 2.68
CA ASP A 348 16.12 -11.14 3.42
C ASP A 348 16.10 -11.62 4.87
N PHE A 349 17.27 -11.65 5.46
CA PHE A 349 17.47 -11.69 6.90
C PHE A 349 18.68 -10.82 7.25
N PHE A 350 18.74 -10.33 8.48
CA PHE A 350 19.93 -9.63 8.95
C PHE A 350 20.74 -10.55 9.84
N TYR A 351 22.05 -10.60 9.58
CA TYR A 351 23.01 -11.20 10.47
C TYR A 351 23.73 -10.10 11.24
N ILE A 352 23.54 -10.08 12.57
CA ILE A 352 24.09 -9.07 13.46
C ILE A 352 25.22 -9.69 14.27
N THR A 353 26.40 -9.08 14.20
CA THR A 353 27.55 -9.50 14.99
C THR A 353 28.13 -8.35 15.81
N SER A 354 28.67 -8.69 16.98
CA SER A 354 29.45 -7.76 17.77
C SER A 354 30.49 -8.51 18.59
N THR A 355 31.70 -7.96 18.65
CA THR A 355 32.67 -8.39 19.66
C THR A 355 32.44 -7.54 20.91
N PRO A 356 32.21 -8.13 22.10
CA PRO A 356 32.01 -7.40 23.34
C PRO A 356 33.11 -6.35 23.57
N GLY A 357 32.71 -5.12 23.86
CA GLY A 357 33.65 -4.00 24.07
C GLY A 357 34.18 -3.35 22.78
N SER A 358 33.83 -3.81 21.58
CA SER A 358 34.21 -3.18 20.30
C SER A 358 33.57 -1.81 20.11
N GLY A 359 32.38 -1.62 20.69
CA GLY A 359 31.54 -0.43 20.52
C GLY A 359 30.90 -0.35 19.12
N VAL A 360 30.82 -1.47 18.40
CA VAL A 360 30.21 -1.55 17.07
C VAL A 360 29.38 -2.82 16.95
N LEU A 361 28.13 -2.69 16.44
CA LEU A 361 27.37 -3.78 15.86
C LEU A 361 27.54 -3.74 14.34
N ASP A 362 27.86 -4.88 13.76
CA ASP A 362 27.91 -5.08 12.31
C ASP A 362 26.64 -5.79 11.88
N VAL A 363 25.79 -5.11 11.13
CA VAL A 363 24.51 -5.61 10.63
C VAL A 363 24.61 -5.83 9.13
N LYS A 364 24.56 -7.08 8.71
CA LYS A 364 24.65 -7.48 7.30
C LYS A 364 23.29 -7.99 6.83
N ASN A 365 22.76 -7.35 5.79
CA ASN A 365 21.56 -7.84 5.11
C ASN A 365 21.97 -8.90 4.09
N TYR A 366 21.48 -10.10 4.26
CA TYR A 366 21.63 -11.21 3.32
C TYR A 366 20.30 -11.40 2.58
N GLY A 367 20.27 -11.02 1.30
CA GLY A 367 19.14 -11.34 0.42
C GLY A 367 19.16 -12.82 0.07
N ALA A 368 18.02 -13.50 0.19
CA ALA A 368 17.86 -14.85 -0.31
C ALA A 368 17.94 -14.86 -1.84
N THR A 369 18.85 -15.64 -2.41
CA THR A 369 18.89 -15.86 -3.87
C THR A 369 18.02 -17.05 -4.25
N ALA A 370 17.36 -16.95 -5.40
CA ALA A 370 16.43 -17.96 -5.94
C ALA A 370 16.98 -19.37 -6.12
N GLU A 371 18.29 -19.54 -6.02
CA GLU A 371 18.97 -20.77 -6.38
C GLU A 371 19.66 -21.46 -5.18
N GLY A 372 19.42 -20.99 -3.96
CA GLY A 372 20.00 -21.57 -2.74
C GLY A 372 21.54 -21.56 -2.75
N GLN A 373 22.13 -20.71 -3.54
CA GLN A 373 23.58 -20.58 -3.68
C GLN A 373 24.01 -19.18 -3.23
N GLU A 374 24.77 -19.14 -2.15
CA GLU A 374 25.46 -17.98 -1.60
C GLU A 374 24.56 -16.78 -1.27
N SER A 375 24.20 -16.66 0.00
CA SER A 375 23.72 -15.40 0.57
C SER A 375 24.78 -14.32 0.33
N LYS A 376 24.49 -13.43 -0.60
CA LYS A 376 25.36 -12.26 -0.85
C LYS A 376 24.90 -11.14 0.09
N VAL A 377 25.87 -10.55 0.76
CA VAL A 377 25.61 -9.33 1.54
C VAL A 377 25.09 -8.26 0.56
N ALA A 378 23.83 -7.92 0.70
CA ALA A 378 23.21 -6.87 -0.12
C ALA A 378 23.57 -5.48 0.43
N ASN A 379 23.57 -5.34 1.76
CA ASN A 379 23.87 -4.10 2.45
C ASN A 379 24.55 -4.39 3.79
N GLU A 380 25.44 -3.50 4.20
CA GLU A 380 26.09 -3.52 5.52
C GLU A 380 25.78 -2.21 6.24
N THR A 381 25.44 -2.30 7.52
CA THR A 381 25.18 -1.15 8.37
C THR A 381 25.96 -1.31 9.67
N LEU A 382 26.84 -0.37 9.94
CA LEU A 382 27.59 -0.32 11.18
C LEU A 382 26.87 0.59 12.18
N VAL A 383 26.49 0.03 13.34
CA VAL A 383 25.88 0.76 14.46
C VAL A 383 26.96 1.00 15.49
N ALA A 384 27.33 2.23 15.74
CA ALA A 384 28.38 2.57 16.70
C ALA A 384 27.81 3.16 18.00
N LYS A 385 28.41 2.76 19.12
CA LYS A 385 28.08 3.32 20.45
C LYS A 385 28.41 4.81 20.52
N ASP A 386 29.55 5.20 19.97
CA ASP A 386 29.97 6.60 19.85
C ASP A 386 29.40 7.17 18.56
N LYS A 387 28.23 7.81 18.68
CA LYS A 387 27.45 8.32 17.56
C LYS A 387 28.05 9.60 16.99
N GLN A 388 27.96 9.76 15.68
CA GLN A 388 28.15 10.97 14.87
C GLN A 388 29.40 11.81 15.13
N GLN A 389 30.49 11.50 14.43
CA GLN A 389 31.64 12.38 14.29
C GLN A 389 31.64 13.00 12.87
N LEU A 390 30.85 14.04 12.68
CA LEU A 390 30.77 14.75 11.39
C LEU A 390 31.73 15.92 11.36
N SER A 391 32.45 16.10 10.27
CA SER A 391 33.23 17.29 9.97
C SER A 391 32.69 18.00 8.72
N TRP A 392 32.84 19.31 8.69
CA TRP A 392 32.27 20.18 7.67
C TRP A 392 33.38 20.94 6.95
N SER A 393 33.36 21.01 5.62
CA SER A 393 34.28 21.72 4.75
C SER A 393 33.57 22.35 3.58
N ASP A 394 34.29 23.11 2.73
CA ASP A 394 33.78 23.73 1.49
C ASP A 394 32.45 24.50 1.71
N ILE A 395 32.42 25.28 2.82
CA ILE A 395 31.17 25.90 3.29
C ILE A 395 30.89 27.19 2.51
N SER A 396 29.68 27.32 1.98
CA SER A 396 29.12 28.51 1.32
C SER A 396 27.84 28.94 2.00
N ILE A 397 27.70 30.21 2.29
CA ILE A 397 26.51 30.82 2.89
C ILE A 397 26.14 32.05 2.05
N SER A 398 24.99 32.04 1.39
CA SER A 398 24.56 33.13 0.50
C SER A 398 23.04 33.14 0.29
N PRO A 399 22.46 34.30 -0.08
CA PRO A 399 23.06 35.62 -0.19
C PRO A 399 23.34 36.27 1.18
N ASN A 400 24.11 37.36 1.19
CA ASN A 400 24.40 38.14 2.40
C ASN A 400 23.33 39.21 2.68
N GLU A 401 22.34 39.34 1.88
CA GLU A 401 21.20 40.23 2.03
C GLU A 401 19.92 39.57 1.51
N VAL A 402 18.88 39.60 2.32
CA VAL A 402 17.54 39.08 1.96
C VAL A 402 16.46 40.00 2.53
N LEU A 403 15.27 39.89 1.98
CA LEU A 403 14.08 40.48 2.59
C LEU A 403 13.55 39.57 3.71
N TYR A 404 12.82 40.15 4.65
CA TYR A 404 12.11 39.39 5.68
C TYR A 404 11.37 38.16 5.08
N ASN A 405 11.46 37.00 5.74
CA ASN A 405 11.04 35.70 5.23
C ASN A 405 11.74 35.27 3.91
N GLY A 406 12.84 35.94 3.52
CA GLY A 406 13.69 35.45 2.45
C GLY A 406 14.60 34.31 2.92
N GLU A 407 15.15 33.60 1.97
CA GLU A 407 15.93 32.41 2.23
C GLU A 407 17.42 32.63 1.99
N VAL A 408 18.21 32.07 2.91
CA VAL A 408 19.69 31.99 2.78
C VAL A 408 20.04 30.53 2.59
N THR A 409 20.77 30.25 1.53
CA THR A 409 21.24 28.90 1.21
C THR A 409 22.59 28.64 1.89
N VAL A 410 22.69 27.51 2.54
CA VAL A 410 23.94 27.01 3.14
C VAL A 410 24.29 25.71 2.42
N THR A 411 25.47 25.70 1.79
CA THR A 411 26.00 24.48 1.15
C THR A 411 27.30 24.10 1.84
N ALA A 412 27.47 22.84 2.18
CA ALA A 412 28.68 22.35 2.84
C ALA A 412 28.94 20.88 2.50
N LYS A 413 30.21 20.52 2.36
CA LYS A 413 30.63 19.12 2.33
C LYS A 413 30.68 18.58 3.74
N VAL A 414 30.03 17.45 3.99
CA VAL A 414 30.05 16.72 5.25
C VAL A 414 30.81 15.40 5.09
N THR A 415 31.61 15.04 6.09
CA THR A 415 32.32 13.76 6.15
C THR A 415 32.00 13.08 7.47
N ASN A 416 31.64 11.80 7.43
CA ASN A 416 31.46 10.96 8.61
C ASN A 416 32.83 10.36 9.02
N ASN A 417 33.41 10.86 10.11
CA ASN A 417 34.67 10.36 10.70
C ASN A 417 34.41 9.32 11.81
N GLY A 418 33.14 9.01 12.09
CA GLY A 418 32.74 8.03 13.11
C GLY A 418 32.89 6.58 12.63
N LYS A 419 32.60 5.64 13.53
CA LYS A 419 32.69 4.19 13.27
C LYS A 419 31.35 3.59 12.78
N GLY A 420 30.26 4.31 12.88
CA GLY A 420 28.92 3.85 12.50
C GLY A 420 28.24 4.77 11.52
N LEU A 421 27.10 4.31 11.00
CA LEU A 421 26.20 5.07 10.14
C LEU A 421 25.77 6.37 10.85
N ALA A 422 25.78 7.49 10.15
CA ALA A 422 25.41 8.79 10.69
C ALA A 422 24.35 9.48 9.81
N ALA A 423 23.51 10.31 10.46
CA ALA A 423 22.61 11.23 9.79
C ALA A 423 23.29 12.59 9.62
N ALA A 424 23.29 13.12 8.42
CA ALA A 424 23.90 14.41 8.11
C ALA A 424 22.83 15.51 7.97
N VAL A 425 22.83 16.45 8.90
CA VAL A 425 21.97 17.64 8.96
C VAL A 425 22.87 18.84 9.21
N ILE A 426 22.66 19.95 8.52
CA ILE A 426 23.52 21.14 8.63
C ILE A 426 23.18 21.94 9.91
N PRO A 427 24.05 22.02 10.93
CA PRO A 427 23.76 22.72 12.16
C PRO A 427 24.27 24.19 12.11
N VAL A 428 23.50 25.07 11.48
CA VAL A 428 23.85 26.50 11.41
C VAL A 428 23.51 27.21 12.71
N GLN A 429 24.44 27.98 13.26
CA GLN A 429 24.17 28.92 14.34
C GLN A 429 23.75 30.27 13.76
N ASP A 430 22.58 30.76 14.15
CA ASP A 430 22.05 32.08 13.83
C ASP A 430 22.08 32.94 15.12
N ASN A 431 22.95 33.93 15.18
CA ASN A 431 23.17 34.72 16.36
C ASN A 431 23.40 33.92 17.66
N GLY A 432 24.09 32.76 17.52
CA GLY A 432 24.39 31.83 18.61
C GLY A 432 23.30 30.77 18.88
N LYS A 433 22.13 30.85 18.24
CA LYS A 433 21.09 29.82 18.33
C LYS A 433 21.25 28.83 17.19
N THR A 434 21.41 27.54 17.51
CA THR A 434 21.50 26.47 16.48
C THR A 434 20.17 26.25 15.79
N ARG A 435 20.21 26.25 14.46
CA ARG A 435 19.13 25.87 13.55
C ARG A 435 19.62 24.74 12.67
N TYR A 436 18.77 23.75 12.45
CA TYR A 436 19.11 22.55 11.67
C TYR A 436 18.48 22.62 10.30
N LEU A 437 19.29 22.50 9.27
CA LEU A 437 18.85 22.57 7.89
C LEU A 437 18.91 21.19 7.26
N TYR A 438 17.80 20.77 6.72
CA TYR A 438 17.65 19.49 6.02
C TYR A 438 17.75 19.72 4.52
N GLN A 439 18.38 18.82 3.80
CA GLN A 439 18.44 18.89 2.32
C GLN A 439 17.09 18.56 1.70
N PHE A 440 16.29 17.73 2.37
CA PHE A 440 14.95 17.33 1.95
C PHE A 440 13.97 17.57 3.10
N GLU A 441 12.73 17.90 2.79
CA GLU A 441 11.69 18.20 3.80
C GLU A 441 11.46 17.06 4.80
N ASP A 442 11.68 15.78 4.39
CA ASP A 442 11.40 14.59 5.21
C ASP A 442 12.55 13.58 5.27
N GLY A 443 13.70 13.93 4.79
CA GLY A 443 14.80 12.99 4.72
C GLY A 443 16.09 13.54 5.31
N VAL A 444 16.85 12.68 5.94
CA VAL A 444 18.24 12.95 6.22
C VAL A 444 19.12 12.16 5.28
N VAL A 445 20.23 12.76 4.91
CA VAL A 445 21.26 12.03 4.17
C VAL A 445 22.01 11.15 5.15
N THR A 446 22.04 9.84 4.88
CA THR A 446 22.81 8.87 5.65
C THR A 446 24.21 8.74 5.08
N LEU A 447 25.21 8.69 5.95
CA LEU A 447 26.62 8.53 5.60
C LEU A 447 27.25 7.35 6.34
N ASP A 448 27.75 6.39 5.58
CA ASP A 448 28.58 5.32 6.12
C ASP A 448 29.93 5.87 6.61
N PRO A 449 30.64 5.16 7.50
CA PRO A 449 31.96 5.54 7.97
C PRO A 449 32.94 5.89 6.85
N GLY A 450 33.62 7.01 6.98
CA GLY A 450 34.61 7.51 6.01
C GLY A 450 34.02 8.11 4.74
N LYS A 451 32.70 8.13 4.56
CA LYS A 451 32.04 8.70 3.38
C LYS A 451 31.79 10.20 3.55
N SER A 452 31.69 10.87 2.42
CA SER A 452 31.43 12.31 2.32
C SER A 452 30.40 12.60 1.26
N THR A 453 29.61 13.66 1.47
CA THR A 453 28.69 14.22 0.47
C THR A 453 28.58 15.73 0.64
N THR A 454 27.99 16.42 -0.35
CA THR A 454 27.68 17.84 -0.25
C THR A 454 26.20 17.99 0.03
N LEU A 455 25.87 18.74 1.07
CA LEU A 455 24.51 19.07 1.46
C LEU A 455 24.20 20.52 1.14
N THR A 456 22.96 20.80 0.80
CA THR A 456 22.44 22.15 0.64
C THR A 456 21.16 22.28 1.44
N GLY A 457 21.08 23.26 2.33
CA GLY A 457 19.89 23.56 3.11
C GLY A 457 19.55 25.05 3.03
N THR A 458 18.27 25.37 3.22
CA THR A 458 17.79 26.75 3.24
C THR A 458 17.39 27.18 4.65
N LEU A 459 17.70 28.40 4.98
CA LEU A 459 17.34 29.05 6.24
C LEU A 459 16.44 30.24 5.95
N ARG A 460 15.19 30.18 6.39
CA ARG A 460 14.27 31.31 6.29
C ARG A 460 14.60 32.34 7.39
N MET A 461 14.74 33.57 6.98
CA MET A 461 15.15 34.70 7.85
C MET A 461 13.91 35.47 8.30
N GLU A 462 13.46 35.21 9.53
CA GLU A 462 12.17 35.65 10.09
C GLU A 462 12.29 36.85 11.06
N THR A 463 13.45 37.42 11.17
CA THR A 463 13.69 38.64 11.99
C THR A 463 14.49 39.67 11.22
N LEU A 464 14.14 40.95 11.40
CA LEU A 464 14.83 42.05 10.75
C LEU A 464 16.20 42.33 11.38
N GLY A 465 17.12 42.84 10.58
CA GLY A 465 18.42 43.27 11.02
C GLY A 465 19.56 42.35 10.57
N THR A 466 20.69 42.52 11.28
CA THR A 466 21.91 41.77 10.95
C THR A 466 21.98 40.47 11.70
N HIS A 467 22.13 39.38 10.93
CA HIS A 467 22.33 38.04 11.46
C HIS A 467 23.76 37.57 11.23
N THR A 468 24.33 36.93 12.21
CA THR A 468 25.65 36.27 12.13
C THR A 468 25.40 34.78 12.05
N LEU A 469 25.55 34.21 10.85
CA LEU A 469 25.42 32.78 10.61
C LEU A 469 26.77 32.09 10.70
N LYS A 470 26.85 31.00 11.48
CA LYS A 470 28.09 30.22 11.65
C LYS A 470 27.86 28.74 11.46
N LEU A 471 28.71 28.09 10.65
CA LEU A 471 28.82 26.65 10.51
C LEU A 471 30.31 26.26 10.62
N ALA A 472 30.67 25.43 11.59
CA ALA A 472 32.06 25.10 11.91
C ALA A 472 32.92 26.36 12.11
N ASP A 473 33.94 26.56 11.30
CA ASP A 473 34.83 27.71 11.31
C ASP A 473 34.39 28.88 10.40
N LYS A 474 33.43 28.63 9.51
CA LYS A 474 32.89 29.65 8.60
C LYS A 474 31.86 30.54 9.28
N THR A 475 32.02 31.83 9.17
CA THR A 475 31.06 32.84 9.62
C THR A 475 30.65 33.72 8.43
N ALA A 476 29.38 34.04 8.29
CA ALA A 476 28.83 34.95 7.32
C ALA A 476 27.85 35.91 7.98
N THR A 477 27.82 37.17 7.52
CA THR A 477 26.83 38.15 7.95
C THR A 477 25.74 38.26 6.90
N VAL A 478 24.49 38.18 7.34
CA VAL A 478 23.30 38.33 6.51
C VAL A 478 22.47 39.49 7.02
N ASN A 479 22.12 40.43 6.15
CA ASN A 479 21.27 41.56 6.46
C ASN A 479 19.84 41.32 6.01
N VAL A 480 18.91 41.24 6.94
CA VAL A 480 17.49 41.01 6.65
C VAL A 480 16.75 42.34 6.61
N LYS A 481 16.32 42.74 5.42
CA LYS A 481 15.60 43.96 5.15
C LYS A 481 14.09 43.80 5.25
N TYR A 482 13.42 44.90 5.50
CA TYR A 482 12.00 44.99 5.52
C TYR A 482 11.36 44.52 4.21
N ARG A 483 10.23 43.79 4.31
CA ARG A 483 9.36 43.35 3.20
C ARG A 483 7.93 43.86 3.44
N PRO A 484 7.34 44.67 2.55
CA PRO A 484 5.93 45.03 2.69
C PRO A 484 5.04 43.78 2.59
N ALA A 485 3.75 43.92 2.90
CA ALA A 485 2.81 42.81 2.75
C ALA A 485 2.99 42.13 1.38
N THR A 486 3.31 40.86 1.40
CA THR A 486 3.64 40.05 0.22
C THR A 486 3.00 38.68 0.41
N PHE A 487 2.30 38.21 -0.59
CA PHE A 487 1.54 36.97 -0.51
C PHE A 487 2.23 35.90 -1.32
N ASP A 488 2.43 34.75 -0.67
CA ASP A 488 2.97 33.53 -1.27
C ASP A 488 1.90 32.45 -1.29
N TYR A 489 1.93 31.59 -2.29
CA TYR A 489 0.94 30.56 -2.51
C TYR A 489 1.65 29.21 -2.64
N THR A 490 1.24 28.24 -1.82
CA THR A 490 1.84 26.92 -1.77
C THR A 490 0.76 25.83 -1.70
N ASN A 491 1.17 24.58 -1.77
CA ASN A 491 0.28 23.42 -1.59
C ASN A 491 -0.98 23.48 -2.45
N ILE A 492 -0.81 23.69 -3.76
CA ILE A 492 -1.94 23.63 -4.67
C ILE A 492 -2.56 22.22 -4.64
N ARG A 493 -3.87 22.16 -4.48
CA ARG A 493 -4.64 20.94 -4.35
C ARG A 493 -5.86 21.01 -5.23
N THR A 494 -6.22 19.90 -5.84
CA THR A 494 -7.42 19.84 -6.68
C THR A 494 -8.34 18.72 -6.22
N GLN A 495 -9.64 18.95 -6.35
CA GLN A 495 -10.67 17.97 -6.05
C GLN A 495 -11.76 18.07 -7.09
N GLN A 496 -12.06 16.98 -7.78
CA GLN A 496 -13.12 16.92 -8.77
C GLN A 496 -14.45 16.65 -8.06
N GLY A 497 -15.48 17.42 -8.41
CA GLY A 497 -16.79 17.35 -7.79
C GLY A 497 -16.73 17.43 -6.26
N ASN A 498 -17.46 16.54 -5.57
CA ASN A 498 -17.46 16.46 -4.12
C ASN A 498 -16.38 15.52 -3.55
N GLY A 499 -15.55 14.91 -4.42
CA GLY A 499 -14.48 14.01 -4.04
C GLY A 499 -14.91 12.57 -3.80
N THR A 500 -16.06 12.18 -4.31
CA THR A 500 -16.54 10.78 -4.34
C THR A 500 -16.21 10.14 -5.70
N THR A 501 -16.27 8.82 -5.80
CA THR A 501 -16.02 8.12 -7.07
C THR A 501 -17.02 8.51 -8.16
N SER A 502 -18.27 8.76 -7.79
CA SER A 502 -19.31 9.24 -8.69
C SER A 502 -19.03 10.63 -9.28
N ASP A 503 -18.11 11.38 -8.68
CA ASP A 503 -17.72 12.73 -9.12
C ASP A 503 -16.57 12.73 -10.13
N MET A 504 -16.00 11.60 -10.48
CA MET A 504 -14.93 11.52 -11.50
C MET A 504 -15.36 12.07 -12.85
N ASN A 505 -16.63 11.96 -13.17
CA ASN A 505 -17.22 12.52 -14.38
C ASN A 505 -17.67 13.99 -14.20
N SER A 506 -17.42 14.56 -13.02
CA SER A 506 -17.74 15.96 -12.78
C SER A 506 -16.82 16.86 -13.60
N ASN A 507 -17.39 17.83 -14.31
CA ASN A 507 -16.64 18.89 -14.95
C ASN A 507 -16.33 20.07 -14.00
N VAL A 508 -16.69 19.95 -12.73
CA VAL A 508 -16.37 20.93 -11.67
C VAL A 508 -15.09 20.52 -10.96
N LEU A 509 -14.12 21.41 -10.91
CA LEU A 509 -12.88 21.23 -10.18
C LEU A 509 -12.76 22.28 -9.07
N HIS A 510 -12.60 21.84 -7.83
CA HIS A 510 -12.21 22.68 -6.71
C HIS A 510 -10.68 22.79 -6.68
N ILE A 511 -10.18 24.00 -6.81
CA ILE A 511 -8.75 24.32 -6.78
C ILE A 511 -8.48 25.05 -5.47
N LYS A 512 -7.57 24.53 -4.66
CA LYS A 512 -7.20 25.06 -3.35
C LYS A 512 -5.70 25.32 -3.29
N ALA A 513 -5.28 26.37 -2.58
CA ALA A 513 -3.88 26.59 -2.23
C ALA A 513 -3.80 27.29 -0.89
N ASP A 514 -2.68 27.12 -0.18
CA ASP A 514 -2.42 27.86 1.03
C ASP A 514 -1.80 29.22 0.66
N ILE A 515 -2.48 30.30 1.04
CA ILE A 515 -1.97 31.65 0.91
C ILE A 515 -1.39 32.09 2.26
N VAL A 516 -0.19 32.62 2.25
CA VAL A 516 0.51 33.16 3.43
C VAL A 516 1.02 34.56 3.18
N ASN A 517 0.84 35.45 4.12
CA ASN A 517 1.49 36.75 4.04
C ASN A 517 2.93 36.66 4.60
N ILE A 518 3.91 36.66 3.73
CA ILE A 518 5.34 36.56 4.07
C ILE A 518 6.00 37.94 4.32
N GLY A 519 5.20 39.01 4.29
CA GLY A 519 5.66 40.38 4.59
C GLY A 519 5.60 40.73 6.06
N ASN A 520 6.17 41.93 6.42
CA ASN A 520 6.16 42.43 7.78
C ASN A 520 4.83 43.07 8.19
N ASP A 521 4.08 43.58 7.24
CA ASP A 521 2.83 44.30 7.49
C ASP A 521 1.62 43.38 7.25
N ALA A 522 0.50 43.70 7.90
CA ALA A 522 -0.79 43.23 7.46
C ALA A 522 -1.15 43.83 6.11
N GLY A 523 -1.80 43.07 5.25
CA GLY A 523 -2.19 43.56 3.93
C GLY A 523 -3.27 42.74 3.27
N THR A 524 -3.80 43.25 2.17
CA THR A 524 -4.80 42.57 1.34
C THR A 524 -4.16 42.13 0.02
N GLY A 525 -4.16 40.84 -0.22
CA GLY A 525 -3.71 40.22 -1.47
C GLY A 525 -4.88 39.73 -2.31
N THR A 526 -4.70 39.69 -3.62
CA THR A 526 -5.66 39.14 -4.57
C THR A 526 -5.12 37.84 -5.12
N ALA A 527 -5.79 36.73 -4.80
CA ALA A 527 -5.52 35.45 -5.41
C ALA A 527 -6.15 35.39 -6.81
N GLU A 528 -5.35 35.21 -7.83
CA GLU A 528 -5.79 34.95 -9.19
C GLU A 528 -5.83 33.46 -9.45
N PHE A 529 -6.98 32.94 -9.87
CA PHE A 529 -7.17 31.56 -10.28
C PHE A 529 -7.05 31.49 -11.80
N LYS A 530 -6.14 30.64 -12.28
CA LYS A 530 -5.86 30.54 -13.72
C LYS A 530 -6.04 29.12 -14.21
N VAL A 531 -6.57 29.00 -15.42
CA VAL A 531 -6.66 27.78 -16.22
C VAL A 531 -5.95 28.02 -17.53
N ASN A 532 -4.96 27.20 -17.87
CA ASN A 532 -4.09 27.38 -19.04
C ASN A 532 -3.53 28.80 -19.15
N GLY A 533 -3.13 29.38 -18.02
CA GLY A 533 -2.61 30.75 -17.96
C GLY A 533 -3.65 31.85 -17.98
N VAL A 534 -4.93 31.56 -18.25
CA VAL A 534 -6.03 32.55 -18.32
C VAL A 534 -6.66 32.70 -16.94
N THR A 535 -6.79 33.91 -16.41
CA THR A 535 -7.47 34.20 -15.15
C THR A 535 -8.96 33.93 -15.28
N VAL A 536 -9.47 32.99 -14.53
CA VAL A 536 -10.88 32.57 -14.51
C VAL A 536 -11.64 33.08 -13.29
N GLY A 537 -10.93 33.59 -12.30
CA GLY A 537 -11.52 34.18 -11.11
C GLY A 537 -10.48 34.84 -10.22
N THR A 538 -10.97 35.68 -9.28
CA THR A 538 -10.14 36.34 -8.27
C THR A 538 -10.84 36.34 -6.92
N ARG A 539 -10.05 36.27 -5.83
CA ARG A 539 -10.53 36.48 -4.47
C ARG A 539 -9.54 37.31 -3.65
N GLN A 540 -10.05 38.16 -2.77
CA GLN A 540 -9.22 38.94 -1.88
C GLN A 540 -9.11 38.31 -0.50
N TYR A 541 -7.91 38.36 0.06
CA TYR A 541 -7.57 37.85 1.39
C TYR A 541 -6.80 38.93 2.14
N THR A 542 -7.26 39.24 3.37
CA THR A 542 -6.57 40.16 4.27
C THR A 542 -5.92 39.37 5.37
N LEU A 543 -4.58 39.37 5.41
CA LEU A 543 -3.77 38.57 6.32
C LEU A 543 -2.77 39.44 7.09
N LYS A 544 -2.57 39.14 8.36
CA LYS A 544 -1.45 39.71 9.16
C LYS A 544 -0.14 39.08 8.70
N SER A 545 0.98 39.66 9.14
CA SER A 545 2.31 39.07 8.96
C SER A 545 2.34 37.62 9.49
N GLY A 546 2.78 36.69 8.66
CA GLY A 546 2.86 35.25 8.98
C GLY A 546 1.53 34.52 9.03
N GLU A 547 0.40 35.19 8.85
CA GLU A 547 -0.92 34.55 8.83
C GLU A 547 -1.14 33.81 7.51
N SER A 548 -1.73 32.64 7.59
CA SER A 548 -2.07 31.82 6.44
C SER A 548 -3.56 31.48 6.39
N GLN A 549 -4.09 31.27 5.19
CA GLN A 549 -5.45 30.85 4.93
C GLN A 549 -5.50 29.98 3.69
N THR A 550 -6.50 29.10 3.54
CA THR A 550 -6.73 28.39 2.30
C THR A 550 -7.52 29.24 1.31
N ALA A 551 -6.92 29.48 0.15
CA ALA A 551 -7.61 30.05 -1.01
C ALA A 551 -8.31 28.92 -1.78
N GLU A 552 -9.58 29.06 -2.09
CA GLU A 552 -10.37 28.06 -2.81
C GLU A 552 -11.21 28.70 -3.91
N PHE A 553 -11.27 28.01 -5.05
CA PHE A 553 -12.08 28.40 -6.18
C PHE A 553 -12.62 27.15 -6.89
N ALA A 554 -13.92 27.13 -7.21
CA ALA A 554 -14.52 26.08 -8.01
C ALA A 554 -14.66 26.59 -9.46
N TYR A 555 -14.18 25.79 -10.39
CA TYR A 555 -14.25 26.07 -11.82
C TYR A 555 -14.95 24.94 -12.57
N THR A 556 -15.85 25.30 -13.49
CA THR A 556 -16.55 24.34 -14.35
C THR A 556 -15.92 24.36 -15.73
N PHE A 557 -15.43 23.21 -16.17
CA PHE A 557 -14.84 23.04 -17.49
C PHE A 557 -15.94 22.73 -18.53
N ASP A 558 -15.85 23.39 -19.66
CA ASP A 558 -16.81 23.18 -20.75
C ASP A 558 -16.50 21.92 -21.58
N LYS A 559 -15.27 21.42 -21.50
CA LYS A 559 -14.79 20.28 -22.28
C LYS A 559 -13.90 19.37 -21.46
N ALA A 560 -13.94 18.08 -21.78
CA ALA A 560 -12.93 17.13 -21.35
C ALA A 560 -11.56 17.50 -21.91
N GLY A 561 -10.50 17.20 -21.18
CA GLY A 561 -9.13 17.47 -21.64
C GLY A 561 -8.14 17.68 -20.51
N LYS A 562 -6.92 17.94 -20.91
CA LYS A 562 -5.78 18.26 -20.04
C LYS A 562 -5.68 19.77 -19.84
N TYR A 563 -5.60 20.21 -18.62
CA TYR A 563 -5.54 21.61 -18.25
C TYR A 563 -4.41 21.86 -17.23
N GLU A 564 -3.81 23.03 -17.33
CA GLU A 564 -2.92 23.55 -16.31
C GLU A 564 -3.70 24.51 -15.41
N VAL A 565 -3.69 24.30 -14.11
CA VAL A 565 -4.36 25.16 -13.13
C VAL A 565 -3.37 25.74 -12.14
N THR A 566 -3.58 27.00 -11.72
CA THR A 566 -2.74 27.65 -10.72
C THR A 566 -3.52 28.69 -9.91
N ILE A 567 -3.01 29.03 -8.73
CA ILE A 567 -3.48 30.11 -7.87
C ILE A 567 -2.29 31.01 -7.54
N GLY A 568 -2.43 32.31 -7.83
CA GLY A 568 -1.39 33.29 -7.55
C GLY A 568 -0.05 32.93 -8.21
N ASN A 569 0.99 32.80 -7.41
CA ASN A 569 2.35 32.38 -7.82
C ASN A 569 2.65 30.91 -7.49
N ALA A 570 1.66 30.11 -7.11
CA ALA A 570 1.88 28.69 -6.86
C ALA A 570 2.39 27.98 -8.12
N LYS A 571 3.19 26.93 -7.95
CA LYS A 571 3.60 26.07 -9.06
C LYS A 571 2.34 25.50 -9.73
N PRO A 572 2.20 25.61 -11.07
CA PRO A 572 1.05 25.06 -11.76
C PRO A 572 0.90 23.56 -11.57
N GLU A 573 -0.36 23.12 -11.54
CA GLU A 573 -0.73 21.70 -11.51
C GLU A 573 -1.43 21.32 -12.81
N THR A 574 -1.12 20.14 -13.31
CA THR A 574 -1.81 19.57 -14.45
C THR A 574 -2.98 18.74 -13.96
N VAL A 575 -4.17 18.99 -14.51
CA VAL A 575 -5.41 18.26 -14.20
C VAL A 575 -6.04 17.70 -15.47
N TYR A 576 -6.71 16.56 -15.34
CA TYR A 576 -7.48 15.96 -16.40
C TYR A 576 -8.97 16.01 -16.04
N ILE A 577 -9.76 16.52 -16.96
CA ILE A 577 -11.21 16.54 -16.86
C ILE A 577 -11.74 15.53 -17.85
N GLU A 578 -12.39 14.50 -17.36
CA GLU A 578 -12.93 13.42 -18.21
C GLU A 578 -14.25 13.79 -18.88
N GLY A 579 -15.03 14.64 -18.26
CA GLY A 579 -16.32 15.03 -18.76
C GLY A 579 -17.46 14.11 -18.28
N SER A 580 -18.63 14.33 -18.81
CA SER A 580 -19.83 13.54 -18.51
C SER A 580 -19.84 12.24 -19.33
N ILE A 581 -20.41 11.18 -18.76
CA ILE A 581 -20.71 9.94 -19.50
C ILE A 581 -21.75 10.14 -20.63
N GLN A 582 -22.40 11.29 -20.65
CA GLN A 582 -23.34 11.63 -21.74
C GLN A 582 -22.58 11.78 -23.05
N GLY A 583 -23.06 11.06 -24.07
CA GLY A 583 -22.43 11.02 -25.38
C GLY A 583 -21.23 10.06 -25.51
N MET A 584 -20.85 9.35 -24.46
CA MET A 584 -19.86 8.27 -24.56
C MET A 584 -20.43 7.07 -25.33
N PRO A 585 -19.57 6.29 -26.02
CA PRO A 585 -20.01 5.05 -26.64
C PRO A 585 -20.57 4.08 -25.61
N ILE A 586 -21.65 3.41 -25.96
CA ILE A 586 -22.38 2.52 -25.07
C ILE A 586 -22.12 1.07 -25.47
N VAL A 587 -21.66 0.24 -24.54
CA VAL A 587 -21.67 -1.22 -24.66
C VAL A 587 -23.00 -1.72 -24.11
N LYS A 588 -23.79 -2.37 -24.96
CA LYS A 588 -25.10 -2.89 -24.57
C LYS A 588 -24.95 -4.09 -23.64
N ASP A 589 -25.72 -4.08 -22.58
CA ASP A 589 -25.86 -5.22 -21.67
C ASP A 589 -26.70 -6.34 -22.33
N LYS A 590 -26.03 -7.43 -22.69
CA LYS A 590 -26.69 -8.63 -23.31
C LYS A 590 -27.49 -9.47 -22.31
N SER A 591 -27.35 -9.19 -20.99
CA SER A 591 -28.14 -9.91 -19.98
C SER A 591 -29.62 -9.57 -20.03
N GLY A 592 -29.98 -8.45 -20.64
CA GLY A 592 -31.36 -7.95 -20.73
C GLY A 592 -31.82 -7.14 -19.54
N ASN A 593 -30.90 -6.86 -18.55
CA ASN A 593 -31.24 -6.06 -17.37
C ASN A 593 -31.05 -4.55 -17.58
N GLY A 594 -30.45 -4.14 -18.72
CA GLY A 594 -30.24 -2.74 -19.06
C GLY A 594 -29.05 -2.07 -18.36
N ASN A 595 -28.14 -2.85 -17.76
CA ASN A 595 -26.91 -2.38 -17.14
C ASN A 595 -25.83 -2.12 -18.19
N ASN A 596 -26.13 -1.19 -19.09
CA ASN A 596 -25.22 -0.79 -20.15
C ASN A 596 -23.95 -0.17 -19.56
N ALA A 597 -22.84 -0.33 -20.29
CA ALA A 597 -21.57 0.25 -19.93
C ALA A 597 -21.19 1.40 -20.88
N TYR A 598 -20.32 2.28 -20.39
CA TYR A 598 -19.78 3.42 -21.12
C TYR A 598 -18.28 3.25 -21.32
N ILE A 599 -17.82 3.51 -22.54
CA ILE A 599 -16.40 3.48 -22.88
C ILE A 599 -15.81 4.86 -22.65
N HIS A 600 -14.81 4.93 -21.78
CA HIS A 600 -13.99 6.12 -21.55
C HIS A 600 -12.66 5.99 -22.27
N GLY A 601 -12.08 7.14 -22.63
CA GLY A 601 -10.85 7.17 -23.40
C GLY A 601 -11.08 6.90 -24.88
N GLN A 602 -10.12 6.26 -25.51
CA GLN A 602 -10.13 5.94 -26.93
C GLN A 602 -9.49 4.56 -27.19
N PRO A 603 -10.06 3.49 -26.63
CA PRO A 603 -9.47 2.17 -26.80
C PRO A 603 -9.46 1.74 -28.26
N GLU A 604 -8.44 0.99 -28.61
CA GLU A 604 -8.32 0.39 -29.94
C GLU A 604 -9.12 -0.92 -30.01
N PHE A 605 -9.48 -1.30 -31.23
CA PHE A 605 -10.03 -2.63 -31.48
C PHE A 605 -8.95 -3.63 -31.85
N GLY A 606 -9.03 -4.81 -31.24
CA GLY A 606 -8.20 -5.97 -31.58
C GLY A 606 -9.08 -7.20 -31.87
N THR A 607 -8.45 -8.36 -31.87
CA THR A 607 -9.15 -9.66 -31.98
C THR A 607 -8.57 -10.64 -30.98
N ASP A 608 -9.42 -11.57 -30.47
CA ASP A 608 -8.96 -12.72 -29.72
C ASP A 608 -8.46 -13.85 -30.65
N ASP A 609 -8.03 -14.96 -30.06
CA ASP A 609 -7.52 -16.13 -30.81
C ASP A 609 -8.55 -16.78 -31.75
N ASN A 610 -9.83 -16.49 -31.55
CA ASN A 610 -10.93 -16.97 -32.39
C ASN A 610 -11.36 -15.94 -33.44
N GLY A 611 -10.66 -14.81 -33.55
CA GLY A 611 -10.99 -13.71 -34.45
C GLY A 611 -12.17 -12.86 -33.99
N LYS A 612 -12.63 -13.02 -32.74
CA LYS A 612 -13.67 -12.19 -32.14
C LYS A 612 -13.08 -10.84 -31.77
N GLN A 613 -13.81 -9.77 -32.08
CA GLN A 613 -13.38 -8.42 -31.76
C GLN A 613 -13.28 -8.17 -30.26
N THR A 614 -12.28 -7.39 -29.86
CA THR A 614 -11.94 -7.05 -28.49
C THR A 614 -11.62 -5.56 -28.38
N LEU A 615 -11.68 -5.01 -27.16
CA LEU A 615 -11.17 -3.69 -26.84
C LEU A 615 -9.76 -3.81 -26.25
N ILE A 616 -8.85 -2.97 -26.73
CA ILE A 616 -7.49 -2.83 -26.21
C ILE A 616 -7.43 -1.54 -25.39
N LEU A 617 -7.21 -1.67 -24.10
CA LEU A 617 -7.08 -0.58 -23.14
C LEU A 617 -5.60 -0.17 -23.06
N ASP A 618 -5.33 1.14 -23.10
CA ASP A 618 -3.97 1.70 -23.17
C ASP A 618 -3.23 1.71 -21.81
N GLY A 619 -3.93 1.43 -20.72
CA GLY A 619 -3.40 1.51 -19.35
C GLY A 619 -3.18 2.94 -18.86
N LYS A 620 -3.70 3.94 -19.54
CA LYS A 620 -3.52 5.36 -19.21
C LYS A 620 -4.81 6.14 -19.08
N ARG A 621 -5.77 5.91 -19.99
CA ARG A 621 -7.06 6.64 -20.05
C ARG A 621 -8.24 5.74 -20.31
N ASP A 622 -8.02 4.56 -20.85
CA ASP A 622 -9.08 3.70 -21.34
C ASP A 622 -9.64 2.84 -20.23
N TYR A 623 -10.92 2.94 -19.99
CA TYR A 623 -11.64 2.09 -19.07
C TYR A 623 -13.13 2.01 -19.44
N ILE A 624 -13.83 1.13 -18.77
CA ILE A 624 -15.26 0.89 -18.97
C ILE A 624 -15.95 1.11 -17.64
N GLU A 625 -17.01 1.91 -17.63
CA GLU A 625 -17.83 2.20 -16.46
C GLU A 625 -19.22 1.59 -16.64
N ILE A 626 -19.68 0.92 -15.60
CA ILE A 626 -21.03 0.35 -15.51
C ILE A 626 -21.71 1.05 -14.33
N PRO A 627 -22.55 2.09 -14.58
CA PRO A 627 -23.27 2.80 -13.53
C PRO A 627 -24.18 1.84 -12.74
N ASP A 628 -24.24 2.04 -11.43
CA ASP A 628 -25.13 1.24 -10.57
C ASP A 628 -26.49 1.92 -10.40
N ASN A 629 -27.49 1.29 -10.98
CA ASN A 629 -28.89 1.68 -10.83
C ASN A 629 -29.62 0.87 -9.74
N GLY A 630 -28.87 0.19 -8.86
CA GLY A 630 -29.41 -0.74 -7.87
C GLY A 630 -29.76 -2.13 -8.41
N GLY A 631 -29.62 -2.35 -9.71
CA GLY A 631 -30.08 -3.57 -10.39
C GLY A 631 -29.11 -4.75 -10.29
N TYR A 632 -27.84 -4.52 -9.94
CA TYR A 632 -26.82 -5.57 -9.89
C TYR A 632 -26.01 -5.62 -8.59
N THR A 633 -26.40 -4.89 -7.57
CA THR A 633 -25.76 -4.98 -6.25
C THR A 633 -26.12 -6.31 -5.58
N PRO A 634 -25.15 -7.21 -5.32
CA PRO A 634 -25.43 -8.51 -4.73
C PRO A 634 -25.77 -8.38 -3.24
N LYS A 635 -26.60 -9.29 -2.71
CA LYS A 635 -27.01 -9.32 -1.31
C LYS A 635 -26.34 -10.45 -0.54
N ASP A 636 -26.24 -11.63 -1.14
CA ASP A 636 -25.80 -12.85 -0.46
C ASP A 636 -24.57 -13.47 -1.13
N ALA A 637 -24.44 -13.32 -2.43
CA ALA A 637 -23.39 -13.96 -3.21
C ALA A 637 -23.19 -13.25 -4.56
N MET A 638 -22.02 -13.46 -5.17
CA MET A 638 -21.72 -12.92 -6.49
C MET A 638 -20.70 -13.74 -7.24
N THR A 639 -20.66 -13.55 -8.57
CA THR A 639 -19.59 -14.04 -9.42
C THR A 639 -19.25 -12.98 -10.46
N GLY A 640 -17.97 -12.57 -10.50
CA GLY A 640 -17.43 -11.76 -11.57
C GLY A 640 -16.60 -12.61 -12.52
N MET A 641 -16.71 -12.37 -13.82
CA MET A 641 -15.92 -13.02 -14.87
C MET A 641 -15.45 -12.00 -15.89
N ILE A 642 -14.19 -12.12 -16.30
CA ILE A 642 -13.64 -11.31 -17.39
C ILE A 642 -12.67 -12.11 -18.24
N TRP A 643 -12.79 -11.98 -19.55
CA TRP A 643 -11.82 -12.54 -20.50
C TRP A 643 -10.86 -11.42 -20.90
N ALA A 644 -9.60 -11.57 -20.51
CA ALA A 644 -8.57 -10.60 -20.77
C ALA A 644 -7.27 -11.24 -21.26
N ASN A 645 -6.54 -10.47 -22.05
CA ASN A 645 -5.18 -10.77 -22.46
C ASN A 645 -4.26 -9.65 -21.97
N LEU A 646 -3.35 -9.98 -21.07
CA LEU A 646 -2.45 -9.03 -20.43
C LEU A 646 -1.08 -9.05 -21.12
N PRO A 647 -0.54 -7.91 -21.56
CA PRO A 647 0.71 -7.87 -22.30
C PRO A 647 1.92 -8.17 -21.40
N SER A 648 2.94 -8.81 -21.94
CA SER A 648 4.22 -9.03 -21.25
C SER A 648 5.04 -7.77 -21.08
N ALA A 649 4.89 -6.81 -21.97
CA ALA A 649 5.56 -5.51 -21.89
C ALA A 649 4.70 -4.51 -21.11
N GLY A 650 5.25 -3.93 -20.04
CA GLY A 650 4.60 -2.85 -19.29
C GLY A 650 3.78 -3.28 -18.06
N THR A 651 3.54 -4.58 -17.86
CA THR A 651 2.81 -5.07 -16.67
C THR A 651 3.60 -4.98 -15.38
N THR A 652 4.92 -4.88 -15.45
CA THR A 652 5.80 -4.70 -14.28
C THR A 652 5.84 -3.27 -13.74
N LYS A 653 5.27 -2.33 -14.49
CA LYS A 653 5.17 -0.93 -14.08
C LYS A 653 3.78 -0.44 -14.37
N GLY A 654 2.76 -1.09 -13.87
CA GLY A 654 1.36 -0.81 -14.13
C GLY A 654 1.17 0.54 -14.80
N GLY A 655 0.44 0.63 -15.86
CA GLY A 655 0.28 1.90 -16.54
C GLY A 655 -0.20 2.93 -15.50
N VAL A 656 0.69 3.85 -15.15
CA VAL A 656 0.26 5.00 -14.37
C VAL A 656 -0.64 5.79 -15.30
N SER A 657 -1.91 5.88 -14.96
CA SER A 657 -2.87 6.69 -15.68
C SER A 657 -2.30 8.10 -15.83
N GLU A 658 -2.48 8.73 -16.98
CA GLU A 658 -2.20 10.17 -17.12
C GLU A 658 -3.01 10.99 -16.11
N LEU A 659 -4.15 10.46 -15.65
CA LEU A 659 -4.90 11.00 -14.51
C LEU A 659 -4.15 10.86 -13.19
N THR A 660 -3.30 9.85 -13.06
CA THR A 660 -2.55 9.54 -11.85
C THR A 660 -1.18 10.22 -11.84
N GLU A 661 -0.56 10.51 -12.97
CA GLU A 661 0.73 11.23 -13.03
C GLU A 661 0.72 12.54 -12.24
N GLN A 662 -0.40 13.22 -12.18
CA GLN A 662 -0.57 14.41 -11.35
C GLN A 662 -0.50 14.11 -9.83
N TYR A 663 -0.67 12.86 -9.41
CA TYR A 663 -0.68 12.45 -8.00
C TYR A 663 0.57 11.68 -7.57
N VAL A 664 1.33 11.14 -8.52
CA VAL A 664 2.43 10.21 -8.28
C VAL A 664 3.76 10.91 -8.05
N ASP A 665 3.98 12.08 -8.61
CA ASP A 665 5.29 12.76 -8.59
C ASP A 665 5.48 13.69 -7.39
N LEU A 666 5.05 13.28 -6.20
CA LEU A 666 5.20 14.12 -5.01
C LEU A 666 6.54 13.94 -4.30
N ASP A 667 7.23 12.83 -4.54
CA ASP A 667 8.49 12.48 -3.87
C ASP A 667 9.62 12.11 -4.85
N GLY A 668 9.41 12.27 -6.17
CA GLY A 668 10.40 11.85 -7.17
C GLY A 668 10.63 10.33 -7.20
N LYS A 669 9.85 9.59 -6.45
CA LYS A 669 9.79 8.13 -6.42
C LYS A 669 8.40 7.75 -6.92
N GLY A 670 8.25 7.61 -8.22
CA GLY A 670 6.97 7.20 -8.79
C GLY A 670 6.39 6.03 -8.01
N ALA A 671 5.27 6.25 -7.30
CA ALA A 671 4.56 5.16 -6.67
C ALA A 671 4.01 4.27 -7.77
N ILE A 672 4.57 3.10 -7.92
CA ILE A 672 4.11 2.11 -8.88
C ILE A 672 2.79 1.57 -8.34
N PRO A 673 1.70 1.58 -9.12
CA PRO A 673 0.46 0.99 -8.68
C PRO A 673 0.66 -0.50 -8.42
N ASP A 674 0.44 -0.95 -7.18
CA ASP A 674 0.56 -2.38 -6.84
C ASP A 674 -0.44 -3.26 -7.59
N HIS A 675 -1.52 -2.66 -8.12
CA HIS A 675 -2.64 -3.40 -8.68
C HIS A 675 -3.10 -2.80 -10.00
N ASN A 676 -3.18 -3.62 -11.02
CA ASN A 676 -3.84 -3.33 -12.30
C ASN A 676 -5.26 -3.91 -12.26
N PRO A 677 -6.30 -3.08 -12.27
CA PRO A 677 -7.67 -3.55 -12.08
C PRO A 677 -8.20 -4.27 -13.31
N LEU A 678 -8.69 -5.49 -13.13
CA LEU A 678 -9.47 -6.20 -14.14
C LEU A 678 -10.94 -5.80 -14.05
N MET A 679 -11.53 -5.97 -12.88
CA MET A 679 -12.93 -5.62 -12.59
C MET A 679 -13.04 -5.22 -11.11
N VAL A 680 -13.61 -4.06 -10.84
CA VAL A 680 -13.73 -3.51 -9.50
C VAL A 680 -15.09 -2.88 -9.30
N LYS A 681 -15.81 -3.24 -8.22
CA LYS A 681 -17.01 -2.53 -7.76
C LYS A 681 -16.74 -1.93 -6.38
N GLY A 682 -17.05 -0.63 -6.22
CA GLY A 682 -16.76 0.13 -5.01
C GLY A 682 -15.59 1.11 -5.19
N ILE A 683 -15.09 1.65 -4.08
CA ILE A 683 -14.22 2.83 -4.09
C ILE A 683 -12.74 2.49 -4.35
N GLY A 684 -12.27 1.27 -4.06
CA GLY A 684 -10.85 1.09 -4.04
C GLY A 684 -10.28 -0.29 -4.37
N LEU A 685 -8.97 -0.41 -4.28
CA LEU A 685 -8.22 -1.63 -4.59
C LEU A 685 -7.61 -2.33 -3.38
N GLY A 686 -7.87 -1.89 -2.19
CA GLY A 686 -7.32 -2.46 -0.95
C GLY A 686 -6.75 -1.40 -0.03
N TRP A 687 -6.15 -1.79 1.05
CA TRP A 687 -5.60 -1.04 2.16
C TRP A 687 -6.02 0.44 2.19
N GLY A 688 -6.99 0.77 3.04
CA GLY A 688 -7.49 2.12 3.19
C GLY A 688 -8.47 2.62 2.12
N THR A 689 -8.72 1.88 1.06
CA THR A 689 -9.73 2.15 0.05
C THR A 689 -10.63 0.94 -0.11
N PRO A 690 -11.79 0.92 0.57
CA PRO A 690 -12.69 -0.21 0.52
C PRO A 690 -13.26 -0.42 -0.88
N TYR A 691 -13.42 -1.66 -1.24
CA TYR A 691 -14.11 -2.12 -2.44
C TYR A 691 -15.17 -3.12 -2.02
N MET A 692 -16.21 -3.25 -2.80
CA MET A 692 -17.13 -4.35 -2.62
C MET A 692 -16.57 -5.63 -3.20
N PHE A 693 -16.06 -5.55 -4.41
CA PHE A 693 -15.51 -6.65 -5.18
C PHE A 693 -14.31 -6.16 -5.99
N ARG A 694 -13.25 -6.95 -6.04
CA ARG A 694 -12.13 -6.69 -6.94
C ARG A 694 -11.58 -7.97 -7.56
N MET A 695 -11.18 -7.85 -8.80
CA MET A 695 -10.17 -8.67 -9.46
C MET A 695 -9.09 -7.75 -9.97
N ALA A 696 -7.85 -7.94 -9.57
CA ALA A 696 -6.75 -7.06 -9.94
C ALA A 696 -5.44 -7.86 -10.05
N VAL A 697 -4.54 -7.34 -10.87
CA VAL A 697 -3.22 -7.93 -11.09
C VAL A 697 -2.19 -7.10 -10.36
N ARG A 698 -1.42 -7.70 -9.46
CA ARG A 698 -0.33 -7.03 -8.76
C ARG A 698 0.89 -6.82 -9.65
N GLU A 699 1.76 -5.89 -9.26
CA GLU A 699 3.07 -5.67 -9.88
C GLU A 699 3.90 -6.96 -10.00
N THR A 700 3.79 -7.84 -9.02
CA THR A 700 4.47 -9.15 -9.00
C THR A 700 3.95 -10.12 -10.05
N GLY A 701 2.86 -9.79 -10.73
CA GLY A 701 2.20 -10.66 -11.65
C GLY A 701 1.11 -11.54 -11.07
N LYS A 702 0.85 -11.45 -9.78
CA LYS A 702 -0.22 -12.18 -9.12
C LYS A 702 -1.58 -11.57 -9.43
N VAL A 703 -2.60 -12.40 -9.60
CA VAL A 703 -3.99 -11.96 -9.60
C VAL A 703 -4.52 -12.02 -8.17
N THR A 704 -5.12 -10.93 -7.72
CA THR A 704 -5.80 -10.87 -6.43
C THR A 704 -7.29 -10.78 -6.64
N TYR A 705 -8.01 -11.56 -5.86
CA TYR A 705 -9.44 -11.60 -5.81
C TYR A 705 -9.88 -11.19 -4.41
N GLY A 706 -10.91 -10.38 -4.29
CA GLY A 706 -11.32 -9.98 -2.97
C GLY A 706 -12.73 -9.43 -2.88
N VAL A 707 -13.27 -9.56 -1.68
CA VAL A 707 -14.54 -8.99 -1.25
C VAL A 707 -14.32 -8.29 0.07
N CYS A 708 -14.72 -7.04 0.13
CA CYS A 708 -14.76 -6.29 1.38
C CYS A 708 -16.20 -6.11 1.82
N LEU A 709 -16.51 -6.63 2.98
CA LEU A 709 -17.83 -6.54 3.58
C LEU A 709 -17.83 -5.51 4.71
N LEU A 710 -18.93 -4.80 4.88
CA LEU A 710 -19.09 -3.77 5.89
C LEU A 710 -20.14 -4.25 6.90
N ASP A 711 -19.80 -4.21 8.19
CA ASP A 711 -20.77 -4.47 9.26
C ASP A 711 -21.65 -3.25 9.56
N ASP A 712 -22.62 -3.41 10.46
CA ASP A 712 -23.52 -2.32 10.88
C ASP A 712 -22.82 -1.19 11.63
N ASN A 713 -21.63 -1.43 12.17
CA ASN A 713 -20.81 -0.44 12.84
C ASN A 713 -19.91 0.34 11.88
N GLY A 714 -19.86 -0.09 10.60
CA GLY A 714 -19.01 0.47 9.58
C GLY A 714 -17.58 -0.10 9.60
N GLU A 715 -17.36 -1.24 10.25
CA GLU A 715 -16.09 -1.95 10.22
C GLU A 715 -15.97 -2.84 8.98
N PHE A 716 -14.77 -2.91 8.41
CA PHE A 716 -14.50 -3.66 7.20
C PHE A 716 -13.97 -5.06 7.52
N SER A 717 -14.55 -6.07 6.88
CA SER A 717 -13.94 -7.39 6.75
C SER A 717 -13.36 -7.54 5.36
N TRP A 718 -12.06 -7.69 5.30
CA TRP A 718 -11.31 -7.92 4.06
C TRP A 718 -11.16 -9.43 3.84
N ASN A 719 -11.66 -9.90 2.71
CA ASN A 719 -11.64 -11.32 2.36
C ASN A 719 -10.96 -11.44 1.00
N ASP A 720 -9.64 -11.46 1.03
CA ASP A 720 -8.80 -11.49 -0.15
C ASP A 720 -8.14 -12.85 -0.35
N GLY A 721 -8.21 -13.37 -1.57
CA GLY A 721 -7.41 -14.48 -2.04
C GLY A 721 -6.38 -14.01 -3.05
N SER A 722 -5.19 -14.59 -3.02
CA SER A 722 -4.18 -14.37 -4.06
C SER A 722 -3.73 -15.70 -4.61
N ASP A 723 -3.45 -15.72 -5.91
CA ASP A 723 -2.78 -16.84 -6.54
C ASP A 723 -1.29 -16.79 -6.23
N ASP A 724 -0.84 -17.67 -5.35
CA ASP A 724 0.57 -17.75 -4.97
C ASP A 724 1.39 -18.71 -5.83
N ASN A 725 0.73 -19.53 -6.65
CA ASN A 725 1.37 -20.59 -7.43
C ASN A 725 1.42 -20.31 -8.93
N PHE A 726 0.63 -19.37 -9.42
CA PHE A 726 0.44 -19.13 -10.85
C PHE A 726 0.76 -17.67 -11.16
N GLY A 727 1.89 -17.43 -11.80
CA GLY A 727 2.18 -16.12 -12.39
C GLY A 727 1.20 -15.80 -13.53
N ILE A 728 0.96 -14.52 -13.81
CA ILE A 728 0.14 -14.08 -14.94
C ILE A 728 0.55 -14.81 -16.20
N LYS A 729 -0.42 -15.40 -16.88
CA LYS A 729 -0.26 -15.90 -18.25
C LYS A 729 -0.29 -14.70 -19.18
N LYS A 730 0.88 -14.12 -19.42
CA LYS A 730 1.05 -12.94 -20.28
C LYS A 730 0.90 -13.34 -21.75
N ASP A 731 0.37 -12.41 -22.55
CA ASP A 731 0.15 -12.58 -23.99
C ASP A 731 -0.74 -13.79 -24.34
N GLN A 732 -1.65 -14.13 -23.43
CA GLN A 732 -2.63 -15.23 -23.60
C GLN A 732 -4.00 -14.78 -23.15
N TRP A 733 -5.04 -15.29 -23.79
CA TRP A 733 -6.42 -15.09 -23.34
C TRP A 733 -6.74 -15.98 -22.15
N VAL A 734 -7.14 -15.35 -21.06
CA VAL A 734 -7.51 -16.00 -19.80
C VAL A 734 -8.89 -15.55 -19.36
N GLN A 735 -9.72 -16.49 -18.96
CA GLN A 735 -10.93 -16.20 -18.21
C GLN A 735 -10.59 -16.13 -16.72
N TYR A 736 -10.64 -14.93 -16.17
CA TYR A 736 -10.52 -14.70 -14.74
C TYR A 736 -11.91 -14.74 -14.11
N THR A 737 -12.08 -15.55 -13.08
CA THR A 737 -13.36 -15.70 -12.38
C THR A 737 -13.16 -15.60 -10.87
N SER A 738 -14.03 -14.85 -10.19
CA SER A 738 -14.17 -14.90 -8.73
C SER A 738 -15.62 -15.12 -8.36
N ALA A 739 -15.91 -16.23 -7.67
CA ALA A 739 -17.23 -16.64 -7.22
C ALA A 739 -17.27 -16.66 -5.69
N PHE A 740 -18.07 -15.80 -5.07
CA PHE A 740 -18.06 -15.57 -3.64
C PHE A 740 -19.47 -15.64 -3.04
N ASP A 741 -19.61 -16.37 -1.93
CA ASP A 741 -20.79 -16.40 -1.08
C ASP A 741 -20.43 -15.75 0.26
N PHE A 742 -21.20 -14.75 0.69
CA PHE A 742 -20.89 -13.95 1.85
C PHE A 742 -20.95 -14.72 3.18
N ALA A 743 -21.62 -15.87 3.19
CA ALA A 743 -21.72 -16.72 4.38
C ALA A 743 -20.68 -17.85 4.41
N THR A 744 -20.20 -18.31 3.26
CA THR A 744 -19.38 -19.54 3.16
C THR A 744 -18.00 -19.33 2.53
N GLY A 745 -17.71 -18.13 2.01
CA GLY A 745 -16.46 -17.85 1.31
C GLY A 745 -16.50 -18.08 -0.19
N GLY A 746 -15.37 -18.01 -0.85
CA GLY A 746 -15.28 -17.97 -2.28
C GLY A 746 -14.12 -18.71 -2.91
N ASP A 747 -14.23 -18.90 -4.22
CA ASP A 747 -13.26 -19.56 -5.05
C ASP A 747 -12.96 -18.72 -6.29
N SER A 748 -11.72 -18.72 -6.74
CA SER A 748 -11.29 -18.02 -7.93
C SER A 748 -10.63 -18.97 -8.92
N TYR A 749 -10.79 -18.67 -10.21
CA TYR A 749 -10.32 -19.52 -11.29
C TYR A 749 -9.64 -18.71 -12.39
N GLU A 750 -8.58 -19.28 -12.95
CA GLU A 750 -7.92 -18.83 -14.16
C GLU A 750 -8.05 -19.91 -15.21
N ASN A 751 -8.96 -19.74 -16.15
CA ASN A 751 -9.46 -20.79 -17.02
C ASN A 751 -10.00 -21.99 -16.19
N GLU A 752 -9.42 -23.19 -16.38
CA GLU A 752 -9.76 -24.41 -15.64
C GLU A 752 -9.04 -24.59 -14.31
N ILE A 753 -8.13 -23.66 -13.96
CA ILE A 753 -7.31 -23.80 -12.78
C ILE A 753 -7.98 -23.09 -11.61
N HIS A 754 -8.23 -23.81 -10.52
CA HIS A 754 -8.61 -23.22 -9.24
C HIS A 754 -7.40 -22.47 -8.69
N SER A 755 -7.48 -21.13 -8.66
CA SER A 755 -6.32 -20.28 -8.38
C SER A 755 -6.26 -19.77 -6.94
N ALA A 756 -7.41 -19.55 -6.31
CA ALA A 756 -7.43 -19.09 -4.93
C ALA A 756 -8.72 -19.49 -4.22
N HIS A 757 -8.63 -19.68 -2.92
CA HIS A 757 -9.76 -19.85 -2.01
C HIS A 757 -9.77 -18.68 -1.01
N VAL A 758 -10.96 -18.18 -0.72
CA VAL A 758 -11.18 -17.15 0.29
C VAL A 758 -12.13 -17.72 1.32
N ASP A 759 -11.67 -17.79 2.55
CA ASP A 759 -12.45 -18.33 3.65
C ASP A 759 -13.71 -17.49 3.95
N LYS A 760 -14.60 -18.09 4.73
CA LYS A 760 -15.79 -17.45 5.24
C LYS A 760 -15.43 -16.12 5.94
N PRO A 761 -16.17 -15.02 5.66
CA PRO A 761 -15.98 -13.77 6.37
C PRO A 761 -16.14 -13.93 7.89
N ALA A 762 -15.35 -13.18 8.66
CA ALA A 762 -15.37 -13.22 10.12
C ALA A 762 -16.70 -12.77 10.75
N PHE A 763 -17.58 -12.11 10.02
CA PHE A 763 -18.87 -11.63 10.51
C PHE A 763 -19.96 -12.72 10.39
N GLU A 764 -20.16 -13.47 11.46
CA GLU A 764 -21.35 -14.31 11.59
C GLU A 764 -22.52 -13.41 12.02
N ASN A 765 -23.52 -13.21 11.14
CA ASN A 765 -24.81 -12.55 11.41
C ASN A 765 -24.87 -11.00 11.37
N ALA A 766 -23.89 -10.29 10.86
CA ALA A 766 -24.08 -8.86 10.61
C ALA A 766 -24.78 -8.64 9.26
N PRO A 767 -25.80 -7.77 9.18
CA PRO A 767 -26.33 -7.35 7.89
C PRO A 767 -25.24 -6.64 7.09
N ILE A 768 -24.98 -7.15 5.91
CA ILE A 768 -23.95 -6.63 5.01
C ILE A 768 -24.48 -5.33 4.39
N LYS A 769 -23.79 -4.23 4.63
CA LYS A 769 -24.07 -3.00 3.88
C LYS A 769 -23.62 -3.19 2.45
N THR A 770 -24.56 -3.01 1.53
CA THR A 770 -24.30 -3.07 0.10
C THR A 770 -23.78 -1.72 -0.40
N TRP A 771 -22.89 -1.75 -1.37
CA TRP A 771 -22.35 -0.59 -2.07
C TRP A 771 -23.31 -0.17 -3.20
N GLU A 772 -24.57 0.12 -2.84
CA GLU A 772 -25.57 0.63 -3.79
C GLU A 772 -25.15 2.03 -4.29
N GLY A 773 -25.31 2.24 -5.59
CA GLY A 773 -24.96 3.51 -6.25
C GLY A 773 -23.49 3.64 -6.67
N GLU A 774 -22.59 2.77 -6.19
CA GLU A 774 -21.20 2.78 -6.63
C GLU A 774 -21.05 2.04 -7.97
N PRO A 775 -20.44 2.64 -8.99
CA PRO A 775 -20.23 2.00 -10.28
C PRO A 775 -19.31 0.77 -10.20
N MET A 776 -19.40 -0.08 -11.21
CA MET A 776 -18.39 -1.10 -11.47
C MET A 776 -17.50 -0.62 -12.61
N TYR A 777 -16.21 -0.85 -12.49
CA TYR A 777 -15.22 -0.47 -13.49
C TYR A 777 -14.49 -1.69 -14.05
N ILE A 778 -14.18 -1.67 -15.33
CA ILE A 778 -13.25 -2.59 -15.98
C ILE A 778 -12.06 -1.75 -16.46
N GLY A 779 -10.87 -2.13 -16.05
CA GLY A 779 -9.65 -1.43 -16.40
C GLY A 779 -9.34 -0.19 -15.55
N LEU A 780 -10.17 0.15 -14.58
CA LEU A 780 -9.95 1.27 -13.65
C LEU A 780 -10.10 0.82 -12.21
N GLY A 781 -9.21 1.29 -11.35
CA GLY A 781 -9.29 1.13 -9.91
C GLY A 781 -8.75 2.35 -9.18
N PHE A 782 -8.97 2.41 -7.87
CA PHE A 782 -8.57 3.50 -7.03
C PHE A 782 -7.68 3.03 -5.89
N LYS A 783 -6.65 3.79 -5.56
CA LYS A 783 -5.83 3.56 -4.38
C LYS A 783 -5.71 4.85 -3.58
N ASN A 784 -5.75 4.72 -2.26
CA ASN A 784 -5.61 5.87 -1.39
C ASN A 784 -4.16 6.39 -1.40
N THR A 785 -4.00 7.71 -1.53
CA THR A 785 -2.70 8.40 -1.52
C THR A 785 -2.31 8.95 -0.15
N LEU A 786 -2.94 8.49 0.93
CA LEU A 786 -2.69 9.03 2.27
C LEU A 786 -1.23 8.90 2.73
N GLN A 787 -0.44 8.07 2.08
CA GLN A 787 1.01 8.02 2.30
C GLN A 787 1.77 9.21 1.69
N THR A 788 1.11 10.07 0.92
CA THR A 788 1.73 11.27 0.38
C THR A 788 1.39 12.49 1.24
N LYS A 789 2.37 13.33 1.51
CA LYS A 789 2.26 14.55 2.33
C LYS A 789 1.20 15.56 1.88
N ARG A 790 0.58 15.37 0.74
CA ARG A 790 -0.32 16.33 0.15
C ARG A 790 -1.79 16.04 0.34
N ASN A 791 -2.15 14.94 1.01
CA ASN A 791 -3.55 14.61 1.35
C ASN A 791 -4.51 14.76 0.15
N ARG A 792 -4.14 14.23 -1.01
CA ARG A 792 -4.83 14.48 -2.28
C ARG A 792 -5.89 13.45 -2.65
N GLY A 793 -6.28 12.61 -1.72
CA GLY A 793 -7.33 11.66 -1.98
C GLY A 793 -6.87 10.41 -2.74
N MET A 794 -7.67 9.92 -3.65
CA MET A 794 -7.44 8.68 -4.38
C MET A 794 -6.69 8.93 -5.69
N TYR A 795 -5.81 8.03 -6.08
CA TYR A 795 -5.25 8.01 -7.42
C TYR A 795 -5.77 6.80 -8.20
N HIS A 796 -5.75 6.93 -9.51
CA HIS A 796 -6.28 5.93 -10.41
C HIS A 796 -5.17 4.98 -10.86
N THR A 797 -5.49 3.70 -10.90
CA THR A 797 -4.67 2.69 -11.55
C THR A 797 -5.43 2.15 -12.74
N MET A 798 -4.76 1.93 -13.86
CA MET A 798 -5.37 1.51 -15.10
C MET A 798 -4.73 0.24 -15.65
N LEU A 799 -5.55 -0.58 -16.31
CA LEU A 799 -5.14 -1.84 -16.91
C LEU A 799 -4.67 -1.63 -18.35
N PRO A 800 -3.41 -1.89 -18.68
CA PRO A 800 -3.02 -2.12 -20.06
C PRO A 800 -3.38 -3.55 -20.47
N GLY A 801 -4.11 -3.74 -21.55
CA GLY A 801 -4.45 -5.07 -22.04
C GLY A 801 -5.73 -5.13 -22.87
N ALA A 802 -6.01 -6.28 -23.44
CA ALA A 802 -7.20 -6.49 -24.22
C ALA A 802 -8.30 -7.21 -23.41
N VAL A 803 -9.55 -6.80 -23.61
CA VAL A 803 -10.74 -7.41 -23.01
C VAL A 803 -11.74 -7.81 -24.09
N SER A 804 -12.27 -9.03 -24.01
CA SER A 804 -13.24 -9.52 -25.01
C SER A 804 -14.65 -9.62 -24.48
N GLN A 805 -14.81 -9.92 -23.20
CA GLN A 805 -16.11 -10.09 -22.55
C GLN A 805 -16.00 -9.90 -21.05
N ALA A 806 -17.08 -9.42 -20.41
CA ALA A 806 -17.22 -9.37 -18.96
C ALA A 806 -18.63 -9.78 -18.52
N ARG A 807 -18.74 -10.46 -17.38
CA ARG A 807 -20.03 -10.87 -16.80
C ARG A 807 -20.04 -10.67 -15.30
N PHE A 808 -21.24 -10.38 -14.78
CA PHE A 808 -21.44 -10.30 -13.35
C PHE A 808 -22.78 -10.96 -12.95
N TYR A 809 -22.70 -11.83 -11.97
CA TYR A 809 -23.83 -12.58 -11.42
C TYR A 809 -24.04 -12.22 -9.97
N THR A 810 -25.28 -12.18 -9.51
CA THR A 810 -25.67 -12.03 -8.10
C THR A 810 -25.86 -13.37 -7.40
N SER A 811 -25.10 -14.37 -7.77
CA SER A 811 -24.99 -15.69 -7.13
C SER A 811 -23.56 -16.20 -7.23
N LYS A 812 -23.13 -17.06 -6.30
CA LYS A 812 -21.90 -17.84 -6.44
C LYS A 812 -22.16 -18.95 -7.47
N LEU A 813 -21.43 -18.92 -8.58
CA LEU A 813 -21.44 -20.02 -9.56
C LEU A 813 -20.58 -21.17 -9.04
N SER A 814 -21.02 -22.40 -9.29
CA SER A 814 -20.23 -23.60 -9.10
C SER A 814 -19.11 -23.71 -10.17
N GLU A 815 -18.11 -24.52 -9.90
CA GLU A 815 -17.02 -24.82 -10.86
C GLU A 815 -17.57 -25.35 -12.20
N ASP A 816 -18.59 -26.23 -12.15
CA ASP A 816 -19.24 -26.74 -13.34
C ASP A 816 -19.92 -25.65 -14.16
N GLU A 817 -20.58 -24.68 -13.49
CA GLU A 817 -21.23 -23.54 -14.14
C GLU A 817 -20.20 -22.59 -14.73
N VAL A 818 -19.09 -22.30 -14.01
CA VAL A 818 -17.96 -21.51 -14.52
C VAL A 818 -17.39 -22.16 -15.77
N THR A 819 -17.16 -23.47 -15.72
CA THR A 819 -16.66 -24.27 -16.85
C THR A 819 -17.64 -24.28 -18.05
N ALA A 820 -18.93 -24.40 -17.79
CA ALA A 820 -19.95 -24.36 -18.84
C ALA A 820 -19.99 -23.00 -19.55
N VAL A 821 -19.88 -21.88 -18.80
CA VAL A 821 -19.81 -20.54 -19.38
C VAL A 821 -18.53 -20.35 -20.20
N ARG A 822 -17.40 -20.84 -19.70
CA ARG A 822 -16.13 -20.79 -20.43
C ARG A 822 -16.18 -21.54 -21.76
N ASN A 823 -16.75 -22.76 -21.75
CA ASN A 823 -16.83 -23.60 -22.94
C ASN A 823 -17.88 -23.11 -23.96
N ASN A 824 -18.85 -22.30 -23.51
CA ASN A 824 -19.84 -21.67 -24.38
C ASN A 824 -20.04 -20.19 -24.01
N PRO A 825 -19.09 -19.30 -24.34
CA PRO A 825 -19.13 -17.89 -23.97
C PRO A 825 -20.23 -17.09 -24.71
N THR A 826 -20.96 -17.71 -25.65
CA THR A 826 -22.10 -17.09 -26.34
C THR A 826 -23.43 -17.38 -25.64
N SER A 827 -23.48 -18.26 -24.65
CA SER A 827 -24.66 -18.62 -23.87
C SER A 827 -24.70 -17.86 -22.52
N ALA A 828 -25.91 -17.53 -22.08
CA ALA A 828 -26.13 -16.98 -20.74
C ALA A 828 -25.86 -18.03 -19.61
N GLY A 829 -25.77 -19.30 -19.94
CA GLY A 829 -25.58 -20.40 -18.99
C GLY A 829 -26.83 -20.76 -18.19
N ALA A 830 -26.69 -21.72 -17.27
CA ALA A 830 -27.78 -22.19 -16.42
C ALA A 830 -28.26 -21.11 -15.42
N SER A 831 -27.36 -20.30 -14.91
CA SER A 831 -27.64 -19.26 -13.91
C SER A 831 -28.05 -17.91 -14.50
N LYS A 832 -28.71 -17.93 -15.65
CA LYS A 832 -29.17 -16.71 -16.37
C LYS A 832 -30.01 -15.74 -15.52
N ASN A 833 -30.72 -16.23 -14.52
CA ASN A 833 -31.58 -15.38 -13.67
C ASN A 833 -30.74 -14.50 -12.71
N SER A 834 -29.57 -14.95 -12.33
CA SER A 834 -28.61 -14.18 -11.52
C SER A 834 -27.63 -13.37 -12.35
N LEU A 835 -27.58 -13.58 -13.67
CA LEU A 835 -26.75 -12.81 -14.60
C LEU A 835 -27.32 -11.39 -14.70
N LYS A 836 -26.56 -10.41 -14.20
CA LYS A 836 -26.97 -9.00 -14.16
C LYS A 836 -26.27 -8.14 -15.19
N ILE A 837 -25.05 -8.48 -15.53
CA ILE A 837 -24.24 -7.77 -16.51
C ILE A 837 -23.63 -8.80 -17.46
N TRP A 838 -23.75 -8.55 -18.76
CA TRP A 838 -23.06 -9.27 -19.81
C TRP A 838 -22.62 -8.31 -20.90
N LEU A 839 -21.39 -7.92 -20.83
CA LEU A 839 -20.76 -7.05 -21.82
C LEU A 839 -19.97 -7.90 -22.83
N ASP A 840 -20.13 -7.54 -24.07
CA ASP A 840 -19.43 -8.14 -25.21
C ASP A 840 -18.95 -7.00 -26.11
N PHE A 841 -17.68 -6.96 -26.37
CA PHE A 841 -17.05 -5.80 -27.02
C PHE A 841 -16.97 -5.90 -28.55
N GLU A 842 -17.88 -6.64 -29.14
CA GLU A 842 -18.08 -6.63 -30.61
C GLU A 842 -18.76 -5.35 -31.10
N ASN A 843 -18.39 -4.87 -32.28
CA ASN A 843 -18.98 -3.66 -32.89
C ASN A 843 -20.50 -3.67 -32.91
N SER A 844 -21.11 -4.84 -33.17
CA SER A 844 -22.57 -5.01 -33.18
C SER A 844 -23.24 -4.71 -31.82
N ASN A 845 -22.44 -4.72 -30.73
CA ASN A 845 -22.89 -4.51 -29.38
C ASN A 845 -22.50 -3.13 -28.83
N ILE A 846 -21.74 -2.33 -29.59
CA ILE A 846 -21.30 -0.98 -29.19
C ILE A 846 -22.08 0.05 -29.99
N GLU A 847 -22.79 0.91 -29.29
CA GLU A 847 -23.46 2.06 -29.89
C GLU A 847 -22.51 3.26 -29.93
N THR A 848 -22.12 3.63 -31.14
CA THR A 848 -21.30 4.80 -31.40
C THR A 848 -22.10 5.94 -32.01
N ALA A 849 -23.37 5.73 -32.31
CA ALA A 849 -24.24 6.70 -32.95
C ALA A 849 -25.47 7.01 -32.09
N GLY A 850 -25.88 8.24 -32.09
CA GLY A 850 -27.10 8.71 -31.44
C GLY A 850 -27.80 9.78 -32.27
N SER A 851 -29.06 10.04 -31.97
CA SER A 851 -29.80 11.13 -32.66
C SER A 851 -30.66 11.90 -31.66
N HIS A 852 -30.82 13.20 -31.98
CA HIS A 852 -31.76 14.08 -31.29
C HIS A 852 -32.66 14.75 -32.29
N THR A 853 -33.94 14.84 -32.01
CA THR A 853 -34.91 15.54 -32.85
C THR A 853 -35.71 16.52 -31.97
N THR A 854 -35.69 17.78 -32.33
CA THR A 854 -36.48 18.80 -31.62
C THR A 854 -37.99 18.62 -31.84
N GLU A 855 -38.77 19.18 -30.95
CA GLU A 855 -40.20 19.36 -31.21
C GLU A 855 -40.46 20.23 -32.46
N TRP A 856 -41.65 20.10 -33.04
CA TRP A 856 -42.07 20.97 -34.12
C TRP A 856 -42.31 22.39 -33.61
N VAL A 857 -41.65 23.36 -34.20
CA VAL A 857 -41.80 24.77 -33.88
C VAL A 857 -42.55 25.47 -35.03
N ALA A 858 -43.53 26.30 -34.68
CA ALA A 858 -44.23 27.08 -35.68
C ALA A 858 -43.31 28.00 -36.45
N ALA A 859 -43.45 28.03 -37.78
CA ALA A 859 -42.64 28.86 -38.67
C ALA A 859 -43.54 29.76 -39.54
N ALA A 860 -43.19 31.04 -39.60
CA ALA A 860 -43.93 32.02 -40.42
C ALA A 860 -43.48 32.03 -41.89
N ALA A 861 -42.31 31.45 -42.21
CA ALA A 861 -41.71 31.40 -43.52
C ALA A 861 -40.83 30.18 -43.70
N ALA A 862 -40.43 29.83 -44.91
CA ALA A 862 -39.47 28.79 -45.20
C ALA A 862 -38.14 29.03 -44.49
N PRO A 863 -37.48 27.97 -43.97
CA PRO A 863 -36.15 28.13 -43.42
C PRO A 863 -35.14 28.47 -44.55
N THR A 864 -34.24 29.41 -44.31
CA THR A 864 -33.24 29.83 -45.29
C THR A 864 -31.82 29.44 -44.92
N ALA A 865 -31.55 29.24 -43.64
CA ALA A 865 -30.25 28.78 -43.15
C ALA A 865 -30.32 28.13 -41.77
N LEU A 866 -29.41 27.21 -41.53
CA LEU A 866 -29.08 26.71 -40.20
C LEU A 866 -27.63 27.09 -39.89
N SER A 867 -27.43 28.01 -38.94
CA SER A 867 -26.12 28.34 -38.41
C SER A 867 -25.80 27.41 -37.25
N TYR A 868 -24.54 27.03 -37.08
CA TYR A 868 -24.15 26.11 -36.01
C TYR A 868 -22.73 26.38 -35.49
N ASN A 869 -22.46 25.85 -34.27
CA ASN A 869 -21.15 25.72 -33.73
C ASN A 869 -21.01 24.27 -33.21
N ALA A 870 -20.07 23.52 -33.78
CA ALA A 870 -19.88 22.09 -33.45
C ALA A 870 -18.40 21.81 -33.13
N SER A 871 -18.14 20.83 -32.31
CA SER A 871 -16.79 20.35 -31.93
C SER A 871 -16.71 18.86 -32.12
N PHE A 872 -15.80 18.38 -32.95
CA PHE A 872 -15.45 16.95 -33.08
C PHE A 872 -14.14 16.80 -33.84
N ALA A 873 -13.51 15.62 -33.68
CA ALA A 873 -12.23 15.29 -34.29
C ALA A 873 -12.24 13.89 -34.91
N GLY A 874 -11.22 13.55 -35.64
CA GLY A 874 -11.04 12.24 -36.24
C GLY A 874 -12.15 11.89 -37.24
N LYS A 875 -12.72 10.70 -37.10
CA LYS A 875 -13.85 10.21 -37.91
C LYS A 875 -15.21 10.50 -37.28
N ALA A 876 -15.25 11.19 -36.15
CA ALA A 876 -16.51 11.60 -35.54
C ALA A 876 -17.26 12.56 -36.52
N SER A 877 -18.59 12.53 -36.46
CA SER A 877 -19.40 13.35 -37.37
C SER A 877 -20.72 13.79 -36.75
N ILE A 878 -21.23 14.90 -37.22
CA ILE A 878 -22.59 15.37 -36.95
C ILE A 878 -23.26 15.66 -38.29
N THR A 879 -24.49 15.12 -38.47
CA THR A 879 -25.35 15.45 -39.61
C THR A 879 -26.60 16.16 -39.09
N ALA A 880 -26.85 17.33 -39.58
CA ALA A 880 -28.08 18.05 -39.26
C ALA A 880 -29.07 17.94 -40.42
N THR A 881 -30.32 17.63 -40.08
CA THR A 881 -31.45 17.53 -41.01
C THR A 881 -32.53 18.50 -40.57
N VAL A 882 -32.84 19.47 -41.40
CA VAL A 882 -33.95 20.37 -41.18
C VAL A 882 -35.19 19.81 -41.89
N GLN A 883 -36.28 19.67 -41.16
CA GLN A 883 -37.55 19.12 -41.60
C GLN A 883 -38.63 20.20 -41.52
N THR A 884 -39.51 20.22 -42.53
CA THR A 884 -40.67 21.09 -42.59
C THR A 884 -41.97 20.28 -42.54
N SER A 885 -43.07 20.88 -42.06
CA SER A 885 -44.40 20.24 -41.95
C SER A 885 -45.53 21.28 -42.06
N ASP A 886 -46.66 20.85 -42.61
CA ASP A 886 -47.86 21.65 -42.65
C ASP A 886 -48.84 21.37 -41.47
N ASP A 887 -48.69 20.25 -40.80
CA ASP A 887 -49.52 19.75 -39.69
C ASP A 887 -48.81 19.56 -38.34
N GLY A 888 -47.51 19.78 -38.28
CA GLY A 888 -46.70 19.56 -37.10
C GLY A 888 -46.56 18.08 -36.73
N LYS A 889 -46.77 17.16 -37.64
CA LYS A 889 -46.69 15.69 -37.46
C LYS A 889 -45.96 15.02 -38.61
N THR A 890 -46.34 15.34 -39.83
CA THR A 890 -45.85 14.66 -41.04
C THR A 890 -44.75 15.53 -41.68
N VAL A 891 -43.60 14.90 -42.00
CA VAL A 891 -42.53 15.59 -42.71
C VAL A 891 -42.98 15.87 -44.12
N LYS A 892 -42.99 17.11 -44.53
CA LYS A 892 -43.30 17.59 -45.86
C LYS A 892 -42.08 17.61 -46.79
N GLU A 893 -40.98 18.11 -46.29
CA GLU A 893 -39.70 18.19 -46.96
C GLU A 893 -38.54 18.17 -45.93
N GLU A 894 -37.42 17.64 -46.32
CA GLU A 894 -36.21 17.69 -45.49
C GLU A 894 -34.94 17.96 -46.27
N LYS A 895 -33.97 18.58 -45.63
CA LYS A 895 -32.64 18.85 -46.18
C LYS A 895 -31.59 18.51 -45.11
N SER A 896 -30.68 17.61 -45.49
CA SER A 896 -29.61 17.13 -44.63
C SER A 896 -28.25 17.65 -45.09
N ALA A 897 -27.38 17.93 -44.15
CA ALA A 897 -25.97 18.24 -44.42
C ALA A 897 -25.06 17.78 -43.25
N ALA A 898 -23.89 17.27 -43.59
CA ALA A 898 -22.82 17.02 -42.63
C ALA A 898 -22.26 18.36 -42.14
N LEU A 899 -22.07 18.47 -40.82
CA LEU A 899 -21.43 19.66 -40.23
C LEU A 899 -19.91 19.53 -40.30
N THR A 900 -19.25 20.65 -40.19
CA THR A 900 -17.78 20.71 -39.98
C THR A 900 -17.49 21.15 -38.54
N SER A 901 -16.41 20.73 -37.97
CA SER A 901 -15.97 21.24 -36.67
C SER A 901 -15.69 22.74 -36.73
N GLY A 902 -16.15 23.48 -35.72
CA GLY A 902 -16.16 24.93 -35.65
C GLY A 902 -17.53 25.52 -35.97
N THR A 903 -17.54 26.84 -36.27
CA THR A 903 -18.75 27.54 -36.68
C THR A 903 -19.01 27.34 -38.15
N GLY A 904 -20.27 27.12 -38.52
CA GLY A 904 -20.67 26.94 -39.92
C GLY A 904 -22.11 27.33 -40.20
N LYS A 905 -22.50 27.21 -41.46
CA LYS A 905 -23.83 27.53 -41.93
C LYS A 905 -24.26 26.60 -43.06
N ILE A 906 -25.43 25.99 -42.90
CA ILE A 906 -26.11 25.25 -43.98
C ILE A 906 -27.05 26.17 -44.72
N ASP A 907 -26.93 26.23 -46.04
CA ASP A 907 -27.88 26.93 -46.89
C ASP A 907 -29.13 26.07 -47.08
N LEU A 908 -30.29 26.60 -46.69
CA LEU A 908 -31.60 25.96 -46.79
C LEU A 908 -32.46 26.67 -47.83
N THR A 909 -31.90 27.62 -48.64
CA THR A 909 -32.61 28.32 -49.67
C THR A 909 -33.28 27.34 -50.63
N GLY A 910 -34.56 27.59 -50.96
CA GLY A 910 -35.35 26.72 -51.83
C GLY A 910 -36.21 25.68 -51.13
N MET A 911 -36.12 25.53 -49.81
CA MET A 911 -37.09 24.75 -49.07
C MET A 911 -38.49 25.36 -49.15
N ALA A 912 -39.53 24.50 -49.23
CA ALA A 912 -40.89 24.95 -49.34
C ALA A 912 -41.41 25.58 -48.03
N ASN A 913 -42.27 26.57 -48.18
CA ASN A 913 -43.02 27.12 -47.05
C ASN A 913 -43.83 26.06 -46.36
N ALA A 914 -43.78 26.07 -45.03
CA ALA A 914 -44.48 25.13 -44.16
C ALA A 914 -44.85 25.87 -42.88
N LYS A 915 -45.84 25.33 -42.13
CA LYS A 915 -46.31 25.91 -40.88
C LYS A 915 -45.41 25.57 -39.68
N TYR A 916 -44.64 24.51 -39.80
CA TYR A 916 -43.76 24.02 -38.74
C TYR A 916 -42.41 23.58 -39.28
N VAL A 917 -41.40 23.75 -38.45
CA VAL A 917 -40.02 23.27 -38.69
C VAL A 917 -39.48 22.55 -37.46
N ARG A 918 -38.56 21.60 -37.67
CA ARG A 918 -37.75 20.98 -36.62
C ARG A 918 -36.36 20.62 -37.13
N VAL A 919 -35.46 20.35 -36.21
CA VAL A 919 -34.12 19.92 -36.54
C VAL A 919 -33.86 18.56 -35.96
N LYS A 920 -33.44 17.62 -36.76
CA LYS A 920 -32.89 16.34 -36.37
C LYS A 920 -31.39 16.41 -36.52
N THR A 921 -30.64 15.95 -35.49
CA THR A 921 -29.19 15.85 -35.51
C THR A 921 -28.78 14.42 -35.25
N ASP A 922 -27.97 13.85 -36.10
CA ASP A 922 -27.41 12.52 -35.98
C ASP A 922 -25.91 12.64 -35.64
N PHE A 923 -25.45 11.99 -34.59
CA PHE A 923 -24.10 12.03 -34.07
C PHE A 923 -23.44 10.67 -34.23
N VAL A 924 -22.16 10.62 -34.59
CA VAL A 924 -21.36 9.41 -34.64
C VAL A 924 -20.01 9.71 -33.97
N SER A 925 -19.67 8.94 -32.92
CA SER A 925 -18.38 8.99 -32.25
C SER A 925 -17.33 8.16 -32.99
N ASP A 926 -16.05 8.53 -32.87
CA ASP A 926 -14.91 7.77 -33.42
C ASP A 926 -14.12 7.12 -32.27
N LEU A 927 -14.15 5.79 -32.17
CA LEU A 927 -13.41 5.04 -31.13
C LEU A 927 -11.92 4.87 -31.45
N ASN A 928 -11.48 5.15 -32.67
CA ASN A 928 -10.10 4.93 -33.11
C ASN A 928 -9.32 6.23 -33.34
N SER A 929 -9.75 7.34 -32.74
CA SER A 929 -9.07 8.63 -32.84
C SER A 929 -8.09 8.88 -31.71
N THR A 930 -7.00 9.61 -31.99
CA THR A 930 -6.04 10.07 -30.98
C THR A 930 -6.50 11.30 -30.19
N GLU A 931 -7.61 11.92 -30.60
CA GLU A 931 -8.20 13.10 -29.97
C GLU A 931 -9.59 12.77 -29.43
N SER A 932 -10.12 13.56 -28.48
CA SER A 932 -11.47 13.39 -27.98
C SER A 932 -12.48 13.36 -29.14
N SER A 933 -13.14 12.20 -29.30
CA SER A 933 -13.92 11.86 -30.48
C SER A 933 -15.43 11.91 -30.25
N VAL A 934 -15.86 12.40 -29.09
CA VAL A 934 -17.29 12.63 -28.84
C VAL A 934 -17.72 13.91 -29.54
N PRO A 935 -18.60 13.83 -30.54
CA PRO A 935 -19.07 15.01 -31.25
C PRO A 935 -20.04 15.82 -30.38
N VAL A 936 -19.83 17.13 -30.34
CA VAL A 936 -20.64 18.08 -29.56
C VAL A 936 -21.19 19.15 -30.50
N LEU A 937 -22.51 19.34 -30.46
CA LEU A 937 -23.16 20.47 -31.08
C LEU A 937 -23.42 21.53 -30.01
N ASN A 938 -22.57 22.56 -29.95
CA ASN A 938 -22.63 23.58 -28.89
C ASN A 938 -23.87 24.48 -29.03
N GLU A 939 -24.19 24.88 -30.24
CA GLU A 939 -25.38 25.70 -30.53
C GLU A 939 -25.77 25.56 -31.98
N TYR A 940 -27.02 25.82 -32.26
CA TYR A 940 -27.49 26.11 -33.62
C TYR A 940 -28.68 27.06 -33.61
N ALA A 941 -28.85 27.77 -34.71
CA ALA A 941 -29.94 28.69 -34.94
C ALA A 941 -30.50 28.53 -36.35
N LEU A 942 -31.82 28.34 -36.43
CA LEU A 942 -32.53 28.26 -37.69
C LEU A 942 -33.06 29.64 -38.06
N THR A 943 -32.70 30.11 -39.25
CA THR A 943 -33.17 31.40 -39.79
C THR A 943 -34.27 31.16 -40.81
N ALA A 944 -35.41 31.82 -40.64
CA ALA A 944 -36.47 31.86 -41.62
C ALA A 944 -36.39 33.16 -42.41
N GLY A 945 -36.69 33.12 -43.70
CA GLY A 945 -36.71 34.30 -44.53
C GLY A 945 -37.85 35.28 -44.13
N LYS A 946 -37.66 36.59 -44.26
CA LYS A 946 -38.75 37.52 -44.21
C LYS A 946 -39.55 37.36 -45.52
N THR A 947 -40.83 37.19 -45.43
CA THR A 947 -41.75 37.22 -46.55
C THR A 947 -41.78 38.61 -47.14
#